data_70b48c30c5702dada3d9acf8ac65af46
#
_entry.id   70b48c30c5702dada3d9acf8ac65af46
#
_cell.length_a   1.000
_cell.length_b   1.000
_cell.length_c   1.000
_cell.angle_alpha   90.00
_cell.angle_beta   90.00
_cell.angle_gamma   90.00
#
_symmetry.space_group_name_H-M   'P 1'
#
loop_
_entity.id
_entity.type
_entity.pdbx_description
1 polymer ?
#
loop_
_entity_poly.entity_id
_entity_poly.type
_entity_poly.pdbx_seq_one_letter_code
_entity_poly.pdbx_strand_id
1 'polypeptide(L)'
;MTTTSTVLLLAGAFVVWASYKVVTGYRKNIALAKSTGLPYYIVPLNPINNFVQLTHPLWLRIWKLLPKRYWETVADVCTPDWQYRHLHDTFQKLGDTFILVSPFYLLMHTANAEVIHQVTSRREAFPKPLENYTILSMFGENVVTTEGATWRMHRKVTSASFNEENSALVFKVAIEQAQGLVDYWRRRGTTDKITTIEQDTMSLALHIIGFVGFGLRLLWPGQTLPADADPRLARYASLDVPAGHSLSFKEAIVGVLDYLLVLLIMPSAIVNYLPFKVLRRAKEARDNFAKYMKEFLADKVEDVRQGDKDVGMDIMGSLVATSYQDERAKAEASRSKGVAGMQLTDAEIIGNAFIMFLAGHETSANVLHFALLELANNPAAQRRLQSDIDTILGDSDPSTWEYGEKANAMQASMLGATMNEMLRLMPPVVEIPKMVNPGHDQVITIDGEKHTLPKGMYIGMHVASIQRNPRYWPSKPSQISDSPTDLHDWVPERWFRPSIKDDQSVEGADADDFSTAGPDTSAQLFRPVRGSYIPFSDGARSCLGRRIAQVEIIAALAVIFQQYSVENAVDDWAGDEEVERMTRAQKEEVYRRATLRSRRTLRDATSLITLKLHGGQFVPIRLVMRGQERFVSWIDA
;
A
#
# COMPACT_ATOMS: atom_id res chain seq x y z
N MET A 1 39.81 22.51 38.20
CA MET A 1 38.51 22.84 37.52
C MET A 1 37.46 21.97 38.15
N THR A 2 36.38 22.54 38.63
CA THR A 2 35.27 21.74 39.17
C THR A 2 34.57 20.98 38.05
N THR A 3 34.04 19.79 38.32
CA THR A 3 33.30 18.95 37.38
C THR A 3 32.24 19.76 36.60
N THR A 4 31.60 20.71 37.25
CA THR A 4 30.61 21.63 36.69
C THR A 4 31.23 22.55 35.60
N SER A 5 32.44 23.08 35.80
CA SER A 5 33.12 23.91 34.82
C SER A 5 33.51 23.12 33.55
N THR A 6 33.93 21.89 33.72
CA THR A 6 34.25 20.97 32.60
C THR A 6 33.03 20.64 31.79
N VAL A 7 31.90 20.34 32.43
CA VAL A 7 30.61 20.03 31.77
C VAL A 7 30.12 21.26 30.97
N LEU A 8 30.20 22.46 31.54
CA LEU A 8 29.81 23.69 30.84
C LEU A 8 30.69 23.99 29.63
N LEU A 9 32.01 23.77 29.72
CA LEU A 9 32.95 23.92 28.59
C LEU A 9 32.66 22.90 27.48
N LEU A 10 32.40 21.65 27.83
CA LEU A 10 32.03 20.61 26.85
C LEU A 10 30.70 20.93 26.18
N ALA A 11 29.69 21.37 26.95
CA ALA A 11 28.41 21.81 26.40
C ALA A 11 28.57 23.02 25.46
N GLY A 12 29.37 24.00 25.84
CA GLY A 12 29.68 25.16 25.00
C GLY A 12 30.40 24.78 23.70
N ALA A 13 31.43 23.94 23.80
CA ALA A 13 32.13 23.39 22.63
C ALA A 13 31.20 22.58 21.69
N PHE A 14 30.30 21.80 22.25
CA PHE A 14 29.27 21.07 21.48
C PHE A 14 28.33 22.03 20.74
N VAL A 15 27.83 23.07 21.40
CA VAL A 15 26.95 24.07 20.77
C VAL A 15 27.68 24.81 19.63
N VAL A 16 28.93 25.23 19.82
CA VAL A 16 29.72 25.85 18.77
C VAL A 16 29.93 24.90 17.59
N TRP A 17 30.32 23.65 17.85
CA TRP A 17 30.49 22.63 16.83
C TRP A 17 29.20 22.36 16.08
N ALA A 18 28.08 22.17 16.78
CA ALA A 18 26.76 21.94 16.18
C ALA A 18 26.33 23.12 15.30
N SER A 19 26.50 24.36 15.80
CA SER A 19 26.20 25.58 15.04
C SER A 19 27.06 25.70 13.79
N TYR A 20 28.34 25.40 13.88
CA TYR A 20 29.25 25.38 12.73
C TYR A 20 28.80 24.34 11.68
N LYS A 21 28.44 23.14 12.09
CA LYS A 21 27.93 22.10 11.19
C LYS A 21 26.64 22.52 10.49
N VAL A 22 25.71 23.13 11.22
CA VAL A 22 24.45 23.63 10.67
C VAL A 22 24.71 24.74 9.62
N VAL A 23 25.53 25.74 9.95
CA VAL A 23 25.80 26.84 9.03
C VAL A 23 26.54 26.38 7.78
N THR A 24 27.58 25.56 7.94
CA THR A 24 28.35 25.04 6.80
C THR A 24 27.51 24.11 5.94
N GLY A 25 26.66 23.26 6.58
CA GLY A 25 25.70 22.42 5.90
C GLY A 25 24.72 23.21 5.03
N TYR A 26 24.10 24.25 5.58
CA TYR A 26 23.23 25.14 4.81
C TYR A 26 23.95 25.79 3.64
N ARG A 27 25.12 26.38 3.87
CA ARG A 27 25.90 27.05 2.78
C ARG A 27 26.18 26.09 1.63
N LYS A 28 26.61 24.86 1.95
CA LYS A 28 26.87 23.81 0.97
C LYS A 28 25.59 23.43 0.22
N ASN A 29 24.53 23.10 0.96
CA ASN A 29 23.31 22.56 0.37
C ASN A 29 22.52 23.61 -0.42
N ILE A 30 22.56 24.90 -0.01
CA ILE A 30 21.99 25.99 -0.80
C ILE A 30 22.77 26.16 -2.13
N ALA A 31 24.10 26.09 -2.11
CA ALA A 31 24.88 26.15 -3.33
C ALA A 31 24.56 25.00 -4.30
N LEU A 32 24.44 23.78 -3.78
CA LEU A 32 24.05 22.61 -4.57
C LEU A 32 22.61 22.74 -5.10
N ALA A 33 21.65 23.19 -4.30
CA ALA A 33 20.28 23.40 -4.77
C ALA A 33 20.22 24.46 -5.88
N LYS A 34 20.93 25.56 -5.73
CA LYS A 34 21.04 26.62 -6.78
C LYS A 34 21.60 26.07 -8.09
N SER A 35 22.61 25.20 -8.03
CA SER A 35 23.23 24.66 -9.24
C SER A 35 22.32 23.74 -10.04
N THR A 36 21.23 23.21 -9.46
CA THR A 36 20.24 22.40 -10.18
C THR A 36 19.34 23.23 -11.10
N GLY A 37 19.18 24.53 -10.86
CA GLY A 37 18.21 25.39 -11.55
C GLY A 37 16.75 25.17 -11.13
N LEU A 38 16.46 24.24 -10.20
CA LEU A 38 15.11 23.97 -9.71
C LEU A 38 14.71 24.92 -8.57
N PRO A 39 13.40 25.17 -8.37
CA PRO A 39 12.90 25.88 -7.20
C PRO A 39 13.37 25.20 -5.91
N TYR A 40 13.79 25.98 -4.91
CA TYR A 40 14.20 25.42 -3.63
C TYR A 40 13.71 26.26 -2.46
N TYR A 41 13.44 25.56 -1.33
CA TYR A 41 12.92 26.14 -0.10
C TYR A 41 13.78 25.70 1.08
N ILE A 42 14.15 26.65 1.94
CA ILE A 42 14.98 26.37 3.11
C ILE A 42 14.08 25.95 4.26
N VAL A 43 14.33 24.77 4.82
CA VAL A 43 13.62 24.24 5.98
C VAL A 43 14.59 24.05 7.15
N PRO A 44 14.26 24.58 8.34
CA PRO A 44 15.17 24.50 9.51
C PRO A 44 15.12 23.11 10.16
N LEU A 45 14.10 22.33 9.87
CA LEU A 45 13.90 20.98 10.41
C LEU A 45 14.18 19.95 9.33
N ASN A 46 14.57 18.76 9.78
CA ASN A 46 14.71 17.62 8.91
C ASN A 46 13.34 16.91 8.76
N PRO A 47 12.66 16.99 7.60
CA PRO A 47 11.33 16.39 7.42
C PRO A 47 11.34 14.86 7.45
N ILE A 48 12.49 14.19 7.27
CA ILE A 48 12.60 12.72 7.33
C ILE A 48 12.93 12.24 8.75
N ASN A 49 13.31 13.12 9.67
CA ASN A 49 13.73 12.72 11.00
C ASN A 49 12.54 12.35 11.90
N ASN A 50 12.49 11.10 12.39
CA ASN A 50 11.42 10.59 13.22
C ASN A 50 11.17 11.46 14.48
N PHE A 51 12.23 12.01 15.09
CA PHE A 51 12.08 12.88 16.26
C PHE A 51 11.36 14.19 15.89
N VAL A 52 11.69 14.79 14.75
CA VAL A 52 11.00 15.99 14.23
C VAL A 52 9.54 15.67 13.94
N GLN A 53 9.26 14.52 13.33
CA GLN A 53 7.89 14.08 13.05
C GLN A 53 7.08 13.82 14.33
N LEU A 54 7.64 13.12 15.32
CA LEU A 54 6.97 12.84 16.59
C LEU A 54 6.72 14.10 17.43
N THR A 55 7.62 15.08 17.37
CA THR A 55 7.53 16.32 18.14
C THR A 55 6.80 17.45 17.41
N HIS A 56 6.23 17.20 16.22
CA HIS A 56 5.58 18.23 15.39
C HIS A 56 4.50 19.05 16.14
N PRO A 57 3.68 18.51 17.06
CA PRO A 57 2.69 19.33 17.76
C PRO A 57 3.32 20.40 18.64
N LEU A 58 4.54 20.14 19.16
CA LEU A 58 5.26 21.09 20.03
C LEU A 58 5.91 22.21 19.22
N TRP A 59 6.76 21.87 18.25
CA TRP A 59 7.46 22.90 17.47
C TRP A 59 6.50 23.71 16.59
N LEU A 60 5.42 23.11 16.09
CA LEU A 60 4.42 23.81 15.31
C LEU A 60 3.64 24.82 16.15
N ARG A 61 3.33 24.52 17.42
CA ARG A 61 2.73 25.50 18.33
C ARG A 61 3.65 26.70 18.57
N ILE A 62 4.95 26.45 18.77
CA ILE A 62 5.93 27.51 18.96
C ILE A 62 6.05 28.37 17.71
N TRP A 63 6.11 27.76 16.53
CA TRP A 63 6.28 28.48 15.28
C TRP A 63 5.04 29.28 14.85
N LYS A 64 3.86 28.85 15.20
CA LYS A 64 2.63 29.61 14.99
C LYS A 64 2.57 30.93 15.77
N LEU A 65 3.48 31.18 16.70
CA LEU A 65 3.66 32.47 17.35
C LEU A 65 4.33 33.50 16.41
N LEU A 66 5.01 33.04 15.36
CA LEU A 66 5.60 33.90 14.34
C LEU A 66 4.57 34.28 13.26
N PRO A 67 4.80 35.33 12.49
CA PRO A 67 3.98 35.66 11.33
C PRO A 67 3.92 34.49 10.35
N LYS A 68 2.73 34.25 9.77
CA LYS A 68 2.39 33.10 8.91
C LYS A 68 3.41 32.82 7.81
N ARG A 69 3.95 33.84 7.19
CA ARG A 69 5.00 33.76 6.14
C ARG A 69 6.25 32.97 6.51
N TYR A 70 6.56 32.81 7.80
CA TYR A 70 7.77 32.12 8.28
C TYR A 70 7.56 30.64 8.58
N TRP A 71 6.31 30.21 8.77
CA TRP A 71 6.04 28.83 9.17
C TRP A 71 5.09 28.08 8.24
N GLU A 72 4.30 28.76 7.39
CA GLU A 72 3.28 28.11 6.56
C GLU A 72 3.92 27.05 5.64
N THR A 73 4.89 27.44 4.80
CA THR A 73 5.58 26.50 3.90
C THR A 73 6.23 25.34 4.65
N VAL A 74 6.86 25.65 5.82
CA VAL A 74 7.51 24.61 6.63
C VAL A 74 6.47 23.67 7.24
N ALA A 75 5.35 24.19 7.71
CA ALA A 75 4.25 23.36 8.19
C ALA A 75 3.67 22.48 7.07
N ASP A 76 3.50 23.05 5.87
CA ASP A 76 2.96 22.34 4.71
C ASP A 76 3.83 21.15 4.26
N VAL A 77 5.17 21.18 4.49
CA VAL A 77 6.10 20.14 4.00
C VAL A 77 6.86 19.37 5.08
N CYS A 78 6.73 19.75 6.36
CA CYS A 78 7.45 19.10 7.46
C CYS A 78 6.52 18.42 8.48
N THR A 79 5.21 18.56 8.37
CA THR A 79 4.25 17.86 9.24
C THR A 79 4.01 16.42 8.74
N PRO A 80 3.72 15.46 9.64
CA PRO A 80 3.36 14.11 9.21
C PRO A 80 2.17 14.12 8.24
N ASP A 81 2.19 13.18 7.31
CA ASP A 81 1.11 12.95 6.33
C ASP A 81 0.77 14.14 5.42
N TRP A 82 1.62 15.17 5.34
CA TRP A 82 1.35 16.32 4.49
C TRP A 82 1.09 15.91 3.03
N GLN A 83 1.70 14.82 2.57
CA GLN A 83 1.56 14.27 1.22
C GLN A 83 0.11 13.94 0.88
N TYR A 84 -0.65 13.43 1.86
CA TYR A 84 -2.06 13.11 1.69
C TYR A 84 -2.98 14.24 2.16
N ARG A 85 -2.59 15.02 3.17
CA ARG A 85 -3.39 16.14 3.68
C ARG A 85 -3.48 17.32 2.73
N HIS A 86 -2.38 17.61 2.03
CA HIS A 86 -2.29 18.77 1.10
C HIS A 86 -2.41 18.35 -0.36
N LEU A 87 -2.27 17.04 -0.65
CA LEU A 87 -2.42 16.48 -1.99
C LEU A 87 -1.59 17.28 -3.03
N HIS A 88 -2.25 17.80 -4.09
CA HIS A 88 -1.59 18.59 -5.13
C HIS A 88 -1.44 20.08 -4.78
N ASP A 89 -2.13 20.59 -3.76
CA ASP A 89 -2.13 22.04 -3.42
C ASP A 89 -0.74 22.57 -3.10
N THR A 90 0.09 21.78 -2.41
CA THR A 90 1.49 22.15 -2.13
C THR A 90 2.28 22.31 -3.43
N PHE A 91 2.07 21.43 -4.42
CA PHE A 91 2.74 21.50 -5.72
C PHE A 91 2.25 22.67 -6.58
N GLN A 92 1.00 23.07 -6.47
CA GLN A 92 0.50 24.29 -7.12
C GLN A 92 1.19 25.55 -6.57
N LYS A 93 1.52 25.56 -5.28
CA LYS A 93 2.20 26.70 -4.63
C LYS A 93 3.72 26.73 -4.90
N LEU A 94 4.36 25.55 -4.86
CA LEU A 94 5.82 25.44 -4.83
C LEU A 94 6.44 25.00 -6.17
N GLY A 95 5.62 24.54 -7.12
CA GLY A 95 6.01 23.95 -8.41
C GLY A 95 5.92 22.43 -8.41
N ASP A 96 5.72 21.83 -9.59
CA ASP A 96 5.58 20.37 -9.77
C ASP A 96 6.85 19.58 -9.35
N THR A 97 7.98 20.27 -9.27
CA THR A 97 9.25 19.73 -8.76
C THR A 97 9.98 20.81 -8.00
N PHE A 98 10.32 20.57 -6.72
CA PHE A 98 11.03 21.50 -5.88
C PHE A 98 11.96 20.79 -4.90
N ILE A 99 12.95 21.53 -4.36
CA ILE A 99 13.95 21.00 -3.43
C ILE A 99 13.76 21.61 -2.05
N LEU A 100 13.67 20.77 -1.02
CA LEU A 100 13.81 21.18 0.38
C LEU A 100 15.28 21.13 0.78
N VAL A 101 15.77 22.24 1.29
CA VAL A 101 17.16 22.42 1.73
C VAL A 101 17.21 22.42 3.25
N SER A 102 17.76 21.35 3.83
CA SER A 102 18.10 21.26 5.25
C SER A 102 19.62 21.34 5.46
N PRO A 103 20.09 21.53 6.71
CA PRO A 103 21.53 21.56 6.96
C PRO A 103 22.26 20.24 6.65
N PHE A 104 21.54 19.13 6.64
CA PHE A 104 22.14 17.79 6.57
C PHE A 104 21.97 17.11 5.23
N TYR A 105 20.91 17.44 4.45
CA TYR A 105 20.65 16.86 3.13
C TYR A 105 19.72 17.73 2.28
N LEU A 106 19.61 17.32 1.02
CA LEU A 106 18.67 17.83 0.04
C LEU A 106 17.59 16.79 -0.20
N LEU A 107 16.35 17.24 -0.30
CA LEU A 107 15.20 16.39 -0.61
C LEU A 107 14.40 17.03 -1.73
N MET A 108 14.43 16.43 -2.91
CA MET A 108 13.58 16.82 -4.03
C MET A 108 12.22 16.14 -3.90
N HIS A 109 11.15 16.91 -3.94
CA HIS A 109 9.78 16.42 -4.09
C HIS A 109 9.30 16.64 -5.51
N THR A 110 8.62 15.64 -6.08
CA THR A 110 8.11 15.75 -7.45
C THR A 110 6.71 15.16 -7.60
N ALA A 111 5.85 15.88 -8.31
CA ALA A 111 4.57 15.48 -8.88
C ALA A 111 4.57 15.78 -10.39
N ASN A 112 5.72 15.62 -11.06
CA ASN A 112 5.93 15.77 -12.49
C ASN A 112 6.10 14.38 -13.12
N ALA A 113 5.26 14.05 -14.11
CA ALA A 113 5.22 12.71 -14.72
C ALA A 113 6.52 12.38 -15.50
N GLU A 114 7.10 13.37 -16.19
CA GLU A 114 8.36 13.21 -16.92
C GLU A 114 9.52 12.85 -15.98
N VAL A 115 9.63 13.57 -14.84
CA VAL A 115 10.65 13.30 -13.81
C VAL A 115 10.45 11.92 -13.20
N ILE A 116 9.20 11.58 -12.81
CA ILE A 116 8.87 10.29 -12.22
C ILE A 116 9.24 9.15 -13.16
N HIS A 117 8.88 9.28 -14.45
CA HIS A 117 9.21 8.26 -15.45
C HIS A 117 10.72 8.10 -15.64
N GLN A 118 11.50 9.19 -15.70
CA GLN A 118 12.96 9.13 -15.77
C GLN A 118 13.60 8.47 -14.54
N VAL A 119 13.10 8.77 -13.34
CA VAL A 119 13.60 8.22 -12.08
C VAL A 119 13.29 6.72 -11.97
N THR A 120 12.10 6.29 -12.37
CA THR A 120 11.70 4.88 -12.29
C THR A 120 12.36 4.00 -13.34
N SER A 121 12.61 4.55 -14.54
CA SER A 121 13.24 3.84 -15.66
C SER A 121 14.75 3.67 -15.53
N ARG A 122 15.43 4.46 -14.66
CA ARG A 122 16.89 4.42 -14.44
C ARG A 122 17.22 3.99 -13.03
N ARG A 123 16.97 2.74 -12.70
CA ARG A 123 17.12 2.16 -11.36
C ARG A 123 18.50 2.36 -10.75
N GLU A 124 19.58 2.16 -11.53
CA GLU A 124 20.96 2.26 -11.02
C GLU A 124 21.35 3.73 -10.77
N ALA A 125 20.80 4.66 -11.53
CA ALA A 125 20.95 6.09 -11.32
C ALA A 125 20.17 6.59 -10.10
N PHE A 126 19.02 5.94 -9.82
CA PHE A 126 18.09 6.34 -8.77
C PHE A 126 17.71 5.15 -7.86
N PRO A 127 18.67 4.64 -7.04
CA PRO A 127 18.40 3.56 -6.11
C PRO A 127 17.44 3.99 -4.98
N LYS A 128 17.03 3.01 -4.17
CA LYS A 128 16.29 3.26 -2.93
C LYS A 128 17.23 3.74 -1.81
N PRO A 129 16.80 4.66 -0.94
CA PRO A 129 17.48 4.95 0.31
C PRO A 129 17.25 3.80 1.30
N LEU A 130 18.15 2.82 1.34
CA LEU A 130 17.96 1.57 2.10
C LEU A 130 17.74 1.79 3.59
N GLU A 131 18.31 2.86 4.15
CA GLU A 131 18.13 3.25 5.54
C GLU A 131 16.66 3.44 5.93
N ASN A 132 15.80 3.85 4.99
CA ASN A 132 14.36 4.00 5.22
C ASN A 132 13.62 2.66 5.22
N TYR A 133 14.25 1.59 4.73
CA TYR A 133 13.66 0.27 4.57
C TYR A 133 14.19 -0.79 5.53
N THR A 134 15.27 -0.50 6.30
CA THR A 134 15.88 -1.43 7.27
C THR A 134 14.88 -2.01 8.27
N ILE A 135 13.85 -1.25 8.54
CA ILE A 135 12.71 -1.56 9.37
C ILE A 135 11.92 -2.79 8.88
N LEU A 136 11.88 -3.02 7.57
CA LEU A 136 11.18 -4.16 6.94
C LEU A 136 12.04 -5.43 6.88
N SER A 137 13.29 -5.38 7.37
CA SER A 137 14.17 -6.54 7.47
C SER A 137 14.14 -7.24 8.84
N MET A 138 13.11 -6.97 9.65
CA MET A 138 12.97 -7.52 11.01
C MET A 138 13.12 -9.04 11.10
N PHE A 139 12.66 -9.75 10.08
CA PHE A 139 12.72 -11.21 10.00
C PHE A 139 13.75 -11.73 8.98
N GLY A 140 14.47 -10.84 8.32
CA GLY A 140 15.48 -11.13 7.31
C GLY A 140 15.48 -10.14 6.16
N GLU A 141 16.57 -10.06 5.41
CA GLU A 141 16.63 -9.30 4.17
C GLU A 141 15.63 -9.84 3.15
N ASN A 142 15.09 -8.96 2.29
CA ASN A 142 14.05 -9.32 1.35
C ASN A 142 14.10 -8.44 0.09
N VAL A 143 13.26 -8.71 -0.87
CA VAL A 143 13.19 -8.00 -2.16
C VAL A 143 12.95 -6.49 -2.01
N VAL A 144 12.37 -6.02 -0.90
CA VAL A 144 12.13 -4.59 -0.64
C VAL A 144 13.35 -3.92 0.00
N THR A 145 14.07 -4.63 0.87
CA THR A 145 15.15 -4.07 1.70
C THR A 145 16.54 -4.16 1.06
N THR A 146 16.67 -4.77 -0.11
CA THR A 146 17.94 -4.98 -0.80
C THR A 146 18.09 -4.15 -2.08
N GLU A 147 19.33 -3.93 -2.53
CA GLU A 147 19.73 -3.24 -3.76
C GLU A 147 20.82 -4.00 -4.54
N GLY A 148 21.10 -3.56 -5.76
CA GLY A 148 22.16 -4.10 -6.60
C GLY A 148 21.99 -5.58 -6.96
N ALA A 149 23.07 -6.36 -6.85
CA ALA A 149 23.08 -7.79 -7.19
C ALA A 149 22.20 -8.63 -6.25
N THR A 150 22.20 -8.33 -4.95
CA THR A 150 21.34 -9.00 -3.96
C THR A 150 19.86 -8.81 -4.30
N TRP A 151 19.46 -7.58 -4.63
CA TRP A 151 18.09 -7.36 -5.08
C TRP A 151 17.73 -8.13 -6.36
N ARG A 152 18.61 -8.17 -7.34
CA ARG A 152 18.36 -8.96 -8.58
C ARG A 152 18.09 -10.42 -8.26
N MET A 153 18.85 -11.00 -7.33
CA MET A 153 18.65 -12.36 -6.86
C MET A 153 17.27 -12.52 -6.20
N HIS A 154 16.95 -11.69 -5.19
CA HIS A 154 15.65 -11.73 -4.54
C HIS A 154 14.50 -11.55 -5.56
N ARG A 155 14.62 -10.56 -6.45
CA ARG A 155 13.61 -10.27 -7.48
C ARG A 155 13.40 -11.45 -8.40
N LYS A 156 14.47 -12.09 -8.87
CA LYS A 156 14.39 -13.24 -9.78
C LYS A 156 13.70 -14.44 -9.12
N VAL A 157 14.06 -14.75 -7.89
CA VAL A 157 13.48 -15.88 -7.15
C VAL A 157 12.00 -15.60 -6.82
N THR A 158 11.68 -14.41 -6.32
CA THR A 158 10.32 -14.07 -5.92
C THR A 158 9.38 -13.88 -7.11
N SER A 159 9.86 -13.33 -8.24
CA SER A 159 9.00 -13.06 -9.40
C SER A 159 8.43 -14.33 -10.07
N ALA A 160 9.09 -15.47 -9.90
CA ALA A 160 8.63 -16.73 -10.47
C ALA A 160 7.20 -17.11 -10.02
N SER A 161 6.81 -16.72 -8.80
CA SER A 161 5.49 -17.00 -8.25
C SER A 161 4.39 -16.01 -8.69
N PHE A 162 4.74 -14.93 -9.41
CA PHE A 162 3.78 -13.92 -9.87
C PHE A 162 3.47 -14.09 -11.37
N ASN A 163 2.81 -15.19 -11.70
CA ASN A 163 2.46 -15.60 -13.06
C ASN A 163 0.93 -15.70 -13.24
N GLU A 164 0.45 -15.99 -14.46
CA GLU A 164 -0.98 -16.10 -14.76
C GLU A 164 -1.64 -17.32 -14.11
N GLU A 165 -0.93 -18.42 -13.89
CA GLU A 165 -1.44 -19.60 -13.21
C GLU A 165 -1.78 -19.28 -11.74
N ASN A 166 -0.86 -18.61 -11.04
CA ASN A 166 -1.12 -18.12 -9.69
C ASN A 166 -2.19 -17.01 -9.66
N SER A 167 -2.29 -16.19 -10.70
CA SER A 167 -3.39 -15.23 -10.81
C SER A 167 -4.76 -15.92 -10.94
N ALA A 168 -4.84 -17.03 -11.64
CA ALA A 168 -6.06 -17.86 -11.71
C ALA A 168 -6.40 -18.48 -10.34
N LEU A 169 -5.39 -18.94 -9.60
CA LEU A 169 -5.58 -19.42 -8.23
C LEU A 169 -6.10 -18.30 -7.31
N VAL A 170 -5.49 -17.10 -7.39
CA VAL A 170 -5.95 -15.91 -6.66
C VAL A 170 -7.41 -15.61 -6.96
N PHE A 171 -7.81 -15.64 -8.23
CA PHE A 171 -9.19 -15.39 -8.63
C PHE A 171 -10.18 -16.34 -7.95
N LYS A 172 -9.89 -17.65 -7.99
CA LYS A 172 -10.70 -18.67 -7.35
C LYS A 172 -10.77 -18.47 -5.83
N VAL A 173 -9.64 -18.25 -5.19
CA VAL A 173 -9.56 -18.06 -3.74
C VAL A 173 -10.24 -16.77 -3.30
N ALA A 174 -10.08 -15.68 -4.07
CA ALA A 174 -10.74 -14.41 -3.78
C ALA A 174 -12.27 -14.54 -3.84
N ILE A 175 -12.80 -15.28 -4.80
CA ILE A 175 -14.23 -15.61 -4.87
C ILE A 175 -14.68 -16.38 -3.62
N GLU A 176 -13.99 -17.48 -3.28
CA GLU A 176 -14.32 -18.30 -2.11
C GLU A 176 -14.31 -17.48 -0.82
N GLN A 177 -13.27 -16.67 -0.63
CA GLN A 177 -13.11 -15.87 0.57
C GLN A 177 -14.09 -14.68 0.63
N ALA A 178 -14.44 -14.08 -0.51
CA ALA A 178 -15.45 -13.03 -0.59
C ALA A 178 -16.86 -13.58 -0.30
N GLN A 179 -17.19 -14.80 -0.77
CA GLN A 179 -18.42 -15.49 -0.36
C GLN A 179 -18.43 -15.74 1.15
N GLY A 180 -17.30 -16.16 1.74
CA GLY A 180 -17.15 -16.32 3.17
C GLY A 180 -17.36 -15.02 3.96
N LEU A 181 -16.88 -13.89 3.43
CA LEU A 181 -17.11 -12.56 3.99
C LEU A 181 -18.60 -12.16 3.95
N VAL A 182 -19.25 -12.34 2.81
CA VAL A 182 -20.69 -12.07 2.65
C VAL A 182 -21.52 -12.93 3.61
N ASP A 183 -21.20 -14.20 3.74
CA ASP A 183 -21.86 -15.12 4.69
C ASP A 183 -21.62 -14.72 6.14
N TYR A 184 -20.43 -14.23 6.46
CA TYR A 184 -20.11 -13.70 7.78
C TYR A 184 -20.94 -12.45 8.10
N TRP A 185 -21.08 -11.51 7.16
CA TRP A 185 -21.93 -10.34 7.33
C TRP A 185 -23.41 -10.70 7.45
N ARG A 186 -23.91 -11.62 6.62
CA ARG A 186 -25.30 -12.11 6.69
C ARG A 186 -25.66 -12.73 8.03
N ARG A 187 -24.75 -13.51 8.62
CA ARG A 187 -24.97 -14.13 9.94
C ARG A 187 -25.07 -13.14 11.08
N ARG A 188 -24.53 -11.94 10.93
CA ARG A 188 -24.68 -10.86 11.91
C ARG A 188 -26.05 -10.18 11.86
N GLY A 189 -26.79 -10.35 10.77
CA GLY A 189 -28.08 -9.72 10.51
C GLY A 189 -28.02 -8.70 9.38
N THR A 190 -28.92 -8.81 8.42
CA THR A 190 -28.99 -7.89 7.26
C THR A 190 -29.51 -6.49 7.65
N THR A 191 -30.09 -6.35 8.85
CA THR A 191 -30.56 -5.06 9.41
C THR A 191 -29.47 -4.35 10.22
N ASP A 192 -28.42 -5.05 10.61
CA ASP A 192 -27.40 -4.49 11.48
C ASP A 192 -26.36 -3.67 10.71
N LYS A 193 -25.96 -2.54 11.29
CA LYS A 193 -24.87 -1.75 10.75
C LYS A 193 -23.54 -2.46 10.92
N ILE A 194 -22.77 -2.55 9.84
CA ILE A 194 -21.42 -3.08 9.83
C ILE A 194 -20.46 -1.94 10.16
N THR A 195 -19.78 -2.03 11.29
CA THR A 195 -18.78 -1.05 11.77
C THR A 195 -17.35 -1.57 11.67
N THR A 196 -17.18 -2.81 11.23
CA THR A 196 -15.92 -3.56 11.21
C THR A 196 -15.34 -3.76 9.80
N ILE A 197 -15.76 -2.94 8.82
CA ILE A 197 -15.39 -3.13 7.41
C ILE A 197 -13.88 -3.18 7.21
N GLU A 198 -13.13 -2.29 7.88
CA GLU A 198 -11.67 -2.27 7.81
C GLU A 198 -11.09 -3.62 8.25
N GLN A 199 -11.50 -4.11 9.42
CA GLN A 199 -11.04 -5.40 9.96
C GLN A 199 -11.50 -6.58 9.09
N ASP A 200 -12.69 -6.49 8.53
CA ASP A 200 -13.28 -7.52 7.68
C ASP A 200 -12.55 -7.60 6.33
N THR A 201 -12.23 -6.47 5.68
CA THR A 201 -11.42 -6.42 4.46
C THR A 201 -9.97 -6.83 4.72
N MET A 202 -9.40 -6.47 5.87
CA MET A 202 -8.09 -6.96 6.31
C MET A 202 -8.10 -8.48 6.47
N SER A 203 -9.14 -9.06 7.08
CA SER A 203 -9.27 -10.51 7.19
C SER A 203 -9.41 -11.17 5.82
N LEU A 204 -10.20 -10.59 4.91
CA LEU A 204 -10.34 -11.09 3.53
C LEU A 204 -8.99 -11.18 2.82
N ALA A 205 -8.25 -10.08 2.76
CA ALA A 205 -6.95 -10.04 2.10
C ALA A 205 -5.93 -10.97 2.78
N LEU A 206 -5.95 -11.06 4.13
CA LEU A 206 -5.10 -12.00 4.86
C LEU A 206 -5.41 -13.46 4.52
N HIS A 207 -6.68 -13.81 4.38
CA HIS A 207 -7.09 -15.18 4.00
C HIS A 207 -6.63 -15.50 2.57
N ILE A 208 -6.75 -14.56 1.64
CA ILE A 208 -6.32 -14.73 0.25
C ILE A 208 -4.80 -14.92 0.17
N ILE A 209 -4.02 -13.97 0.73
CA ILE A 209 -2.55 -14.08 0.70
C ILE A 209 -2.04 -15.26 1.54
N GLY A 210 -2.73 -15.63 2.60
CA GLY A 210 -2.44 -16.81 3.40
C GLY A 210 -2.51 -18.08 2.57
N PHE A 211 -3.54 -18.22 1.74
CA PHE A 211 -3.68 -19.38 0.86
C PHE A 211 -2.72 -19.34 -0.32
N VAL A 212 -2.73 -18.27 -1.09
CA VAL A 212 -1.91 -18.14 -2.32
C VAL A 212 -0.42 -18.06 -2.01
N GLY A 213 -0.06 -17.38 -0.93
CA GLY A 213 1.33 -17.23 -0.54
C GLY A 213 1.92 -18.42 0.21
N PHE A 214 1.08 -19.19 0.90
CA PHE A 214 1.56 -20.17 1.89
C PHE A 214 0.76 -21.49 1.91
N GLY A 215 -0.31 -21.64 1.13
CA GLY A 215 -1.19 -22.79 1.20
C GLY A 215 -2.07 -22.83 2.46
N LEU A 216 -2.13 -21.75 3.23
CA LEU A 216 -2.83 -21.70 4.52
C LEU A 216 -4.29 -21.28 4.36
N ARG A 217 -5.21 -22.21 4.50
CA ARG A 217 -6.66 -21.93 4.46
C ARG A 217 -7.14 -21.36 5.79
N LEU A 218 -7.08 -20.04 5.94
CA LEU A 218 -7.58 -19.33 7.12
C LEU A 218 -9.13 -19.31 7.11
N LEU A 219 -9.75 -19.35 8.28
CA LEU A 219 -11.18 -19.52 8.45
C LEU A 219 -11.88 -18.22 8.88
N TRP A 220 -13.09 -18.02 8.35
CA TRP A 220 -14.02 -17.04 8.89
C TRP A 220 -14.64 -17.56 10.20
N PRO A 221 -15.04 -16.67 11.12
CA PRO A 221 -15.72 -17.09 12.35
C PRO A 221 -16.93 -17.97 12.04
N GLY A 222 -16.99 -19.15 12.67
CA GLY A 222 -18.04 -20.15 12.47
C GLY A 222 -17.85 -21.08 11.27
N GLN A 223 -16.71 -20.99 10.55
CA GLN A 223 -16.28 -22.02 9.61
C GLN A 223 -15.44 -23.08 10.32
N THR A 224 -15.44 -24.29 9.76
CA THR A 224 -14.62 -25.43 10.19
C THR A 224 -13.72 -25.87 9.04
N LEU A 225 -12.56 -26.41 9.37
CA LEU A 225 -11.69 -27.03 8.35
C LEU A 225 -12.40 -28.21 7.69
N PRO A 226 -12.20 -28.43 6.37
CA PRO A 226 -12.61 -29.64 5.71
C PRO A 226 -12.04 -30.89 6.41
N ALA A 227 -12.81 -32.00 6.39
CA ALA A 227 -12.40 -33.25 7.06
C ALA A 227 -11.12 -33.86 6.46
N ASP A 228 -10.82 -33.54 5.23
CA ASP A 228 -9.65 -33.96 4.46
C ASP A 228 -8.46 -32.96 4.51
N ALA A 229 -8.55 -31.90 5.30
CA ALA A 229 -7.47 -30.94 5.43
C ALA A 229 -6.22 -31.59 6.03
N ASP A 230 -5.03 -31.23 5.47
CA ASP A 230 -3.75 -31.70 6.01
C ASP A 230 -3.62 -31.30 7.49
N PRO A 231 -3.45 -32.26 8.41
CA PRO A 231 -3.31 -31.97 9.84
C PRO A 231 -2.14 -31.03 10.17
N ARG A 232 -1.09 -30.99 9.33
CA ARG A 232 0.05 -30.08 9.50
C ARG A 232 -0.37 -28.63 9.23
N LEU A 233 -1.19 -28.41 8.21
CA LEU A 233 -1.70 -27.07 7.87
C LEU A 233 -2.83 -26.64 8.83
N ALA A 234 -3.56 -27.59 9.41
CA ALA A 234 -4.63 -27.34 10.37
C ALA A 234 -4.16 -26.48 11.57
N ARG A 235 -2.93 -26.67 12.05
CA ARG A 235 -2.37 -25.89 13.17
C ARG A 235 -2.21 -24.40 12.87
N TYR A 236 -2.01 -24.01 11.60
CA TYR A 236 -1.92 -22.62 11.18
C TYR A 236 -3.28 -21.98 10.89
N ALA A 237 -4.24 -22.81 10.48
CA ALA A 237 -5.60 -22.37 10.16
C ALA A 237 -6.51 -22.29 11.39
N SER A 238 -6.18 -23.06 12.47
CA SER A 238 -6.97 -23.11 13.70
C SER A 238 -7.04 -21.75 14.40
N LEU A 239 -8.21 -21.47 14.96
CA LEU A 239 -8.39 -20.35 15.89
C LEU A 239 -7.90 -20.68 17.30
N ASP A 240 -7.71 -21.97 17.60
CA ASP A 240 -7.15 -22.43 18.87
C ASP A 240 -5.63 -22.32 18.87
N VAL A 241 -5.07 -22.02 20.01
CA VAL A 241 -3.61 -21.85 20.20
C VAL A 241 -2.94 -23.23 20.28
N PRO A 242 -2.04 -23.58 19.34
CA PRO A 242 -1.35 -24.88 19.36
C PRO A 242 -0.37 -25.00 20.54
N ALA A 243 -0.05 -26.24 20.92
CA ALA A 243 0.94 -26.50 21.97
C ALA A 243 2.27 -25.84 21.65
N GLY A 244 2.83 -25.14 22.65
CA GLY A 244 4.12 -24.44 22.52
C GLY A 244 4.04 -23.01 22.00
N HIS A 245 2.86 -22.52 21.62
CA HIS A 245 2.58 -21.12 21.28
C HIS A 245 1.73 -20.45 22.36
N SER A 246 1.70 -19.11 22.38
CA SER A 246 0.80 -18.33 23.25
C SER A 246 -0.26 -17.57 22.46
N LEU A 247 -0.14 -17.55 21.13
CA LEU A 247 -1.08 -16.95 20.18
C LEU A 247 -1.32 -17.93 19.02
N SER A 248 -2.51 -17.93 18.43
CA SER A 248 -2.74 -18.57 17.13
C SER A 248 -1.91 -17.89 16.03
N PHE A 249 -1.73 -18.55 14.90
CA PHE A 249 -0.99 -17.97 13.77
C PHE A 249 -1.61 -16.64 13.31
N LYS A 250 -2.95 -16.61 13.18
CA LYS A 250 -3.69 -15.40 12.81
C LYS A 250 -3.48 -14.27 13.82
N GLU A 251 -3.57 -14.55 15.12
CA GLU A 251 -3.31 -13.55 16.17
C GLU A 251 -1.87 -13.06 16.16
N ALA A 252 -0.91 -13.96 15.92
CA ALA A 252 0.50 -13.59 15.87
C ALA A 252 0.80 -12.65 14.71
N ILE A 253 0.32 -12.94 13.49
CA ILE A 253 0.56 -12.07 12.32
C ILE A 253 -0.19 -10.74 12.45
N VAL A 254 -1.45 -10.74 12.83
CA VAL A 254 -2.23 -9.52 13.06
C VAL A 254 -1.56 -8.66 14.14
N GLY A 255 -1.11 -9.30 15.24
CA GLY A 255 -0.38 -8.59 16.27
C GLY A 255 0.95 -7.98 15.82
N VAL A 256 1.71 -8.66 14.95
CA VAL A 256 2.92 -8.06 14.34
C VAL A 256 2.57 -6.84 13.52
N LEU A 257 1.50 -6.90 12.72
CA LEU A 257 1.06 -5.80 11.86
C LEU A 257 0.51 -4.63 12.68
N ASP A 258 -0.30 -4.88 13.70
CA ASP A 258 -0.85 -3.85 14.59
C ASP A 258 0.22 -3.12 15.41
N TYR A 259 1.22 -3.86 15.88
CA TYR A 259 2.34 -3.29 16.65
C TYR A 259 3.57 -2.97 15.77
N LEU A 260 3.44 -3.02 14.45
CA LEU A 260 4.56 -2.84 13.54
C LEU A 260 5.34 -1.56 13.84
N LEU A 261 4.69 -0.42 13.97
CA LEU A 261 5.33 0.85 14.32
C LEU A 261 6.10 0.80 15.66
N VAL A 262 5.56 0.12 16.67
CA VAL A 262 6.23 -0.05 17.96
C VAL A 262 7.50 -0.88 17.79
N LEU A 263 7.39 -1.99 17.07
CA LEU A 263 8.52 -2.88 16.78
C LEU A 263 9.60 -2.19 15.93
N LEU A 264 9.23 -1.20 15.14
CA LEU A 264 10.07 -0.47 14.22
C LEU A 264 10.83 0.69 14.89
N ILE A 265 10.14 1.45 15.74
CA ILE A 265 10.68 2.68 16.36
C ILE A 265 11.45 2.35 17.63
N MET A 266 11.02 1.34 18.37
CA MET A 266 11.62 1.02 19.66
C MET A 266 12.82 0.08 19.52
N PRO A 267 13.99 0.44 20.06
CA PRO A 267 15.12 -0.48 20.12
C PRO A 267 14.72 -1.83 20.74
N SER A 268 15.24 -2.91 20.19
CA SER A 268 14.91 -4.27 20.65
C SER A 268 15.14 -4.47 22.16
N ALA A 269 16.16 -3.80 22.74
CA ALA A 269 16.39 -3.80 24.18
C ALA A 269 15.19 -3.20 24.95
N ILE A 270 14.61 -2.11 24.45
CA ILE A 270 13.43 -1.49 25.07
C ILE A 270 12.23 -2.43 24.99
N VAL A 271 11.97 -2.99 23.82
CA VAL A 271 10.87 -3.94 23.61
C VAL A 271 11.02 -5.19 24.48
N ASN A 272 12.24 -5.67 24.65
CA ASN A 272 12.49 -6.92 25.38
C ASN A 272 12.46 -6.77 26.91
N TYR A 273 12.84 -5.61 27.45
CA TYR A 273 13.08 -5.47 28.90
C TYR A 273 12.11 -4.54 29.63
N LEU A 274 11.43 -3.62 28.92
CA LEU A 274 10.46 -2.74 29.59
C LEU A 274 9.08 -3.40 29.76
N PRO A 275 8.45 -3.29 30.96
CA PRO A 275 7.24 -4.04 31.29
C PRO A 275 5.94 -3.38 30.81
N PHE A 276 5.99 -2.49 29.84
CA PHE A 276 4.78 -1.86 29.31
C PHE A 276 3.92 -2.85 28.53
N LYS A 277 2.61 -2.84 28.76
CA LYS A 277 1.64 -3.78 28.16
C LYS A 277 1.74 -3.83 26.62
N VAL A 278 1.91 -2.67 25.99
CA VAL A 278 2.04 -2.55 24.51
C VAL A 278 3.32 -3.24 24.03
N LEU A 279 4.47 -2.99 24.69
CA LEU A 279 5.74 -3.61 24.31
C LEU A 279 5.74 -5.12 24.52
N ARG A 280 5.12 -5.59 25.60
CA ARG A 280 4.99 -7.02 25.89
C ARG A 280 4.14 -7.74 24.84
N ARG A 281 2.99 -7.15 24.42
CA ARG A 281 2.16 -7.69 23.34
C ARG A 281 2.87 -7.68 22.00
N ALA A 282 3.57 -6.59 21.68
CA ALA A 282 4.38 -6.48 20.46
C ALA A 282 5.47 -7.58 20.40
N LYS A 283 6.18 -7.79 21.53
CA LYS A 283 7.18 -8.85 21.66
C LYS A 283 6.54 -10.23 21.50
N GLU A 284 5.44 -10.50 22.18
CA GLU A 284 4.73 -11.77 22.13
C GLU A 284 4.29 -12.12 20.70
N ALA A 285 3.69 -11.15 19.99
CA ALA A 285 3.28 -11.32 18.60
C ALA A 285 4.50 -11.62 17.69
N ARG A 286 5.57 -10.82 17.80
CA ARG A 286 6.81 -11.02 17.03
C ARG A 286 7.43 -12.39 17.27
N ASP A 287 7.57 -12.79 18.53
CA ASP A 287 8.27 -14.04 18.90
C ASP A 287 7.43 -15.27 18.49
N ASN A 288 6.09 -15.22 18.62
CA ASN A 288 5.20 -16.28 18.11
C ASN A 288 5.25 -16.35 16.58
N PHE A 289 5.14 -15.22 15.88
CA PHE A 289 5.22 -15.21 14.41
C PHE A 289 6.56 -15.77 13.90
N ALA A 290 7.68 -15.34 14.49
CA ALA A 290 9.00 -15.87 14.15
C ALA A 290 9.09 -17.39 14.35
N LYS A 291 8.45 -17.91 15.40
CA LYS A 291 8.42 -19.35 15.68
C LYS A 291 7.59 -20.09 14.63
N TYR A 292 6.38 -19.61 14.32
CA TYR A 292 5.53 -20.17 13.27
C TYR A 292 6.25 -20.19 11.90
N MET A 293 6.92 -19.11 11.54
CA MET A 293 7.64 -19.04 10.26
C MET A 293 8.78 -20.05 10.16
N LYS A 294 9.49 -20.32 11.25
CA LYS A 294 10.54 -21.36 11.29
C LYS A 294 9.96 -22.77 11.17
N GLU A 295 8.86 -23.03 11.86
CA GLU A 295 8.16 -24.32 11.78
C GLU A 295 7.63 -24.53 10.36
N PHE A 296 7.02 -23.51 9.78
CA PHE A 296 6.49 -23.56 8.42
C PHE A 296 7.59 -23.76 7.36
N LEU A 297 8.72 -23.07 7.53
CA LEU A 297 9.89 -23.30 6.66
C LEU A 297 10.39 -24.75 6.76
N ALA A 298 10.48 -25.30 7.98
CA ALA A 298 10.91 -26.68 8.17
C ALA A 298 9.97 -27.69 7.51
N ASP A 299 8.65 -27.49 7.65
CA ASP A 299 7.65 -28.32 6.98
C ASP A 299 7.81 -28.28 5.46
N LYS A 300 7.94 -27.08 4.85
CA LYS A 300 8.11 -26.92 3.41
C LYS A 300 9.45 -27.50 2.89
N VAL A 301 10.52 -27.41 3.66
CA VAL A 301 11.80 -28.04 3.31
C VAL A 301 11.67 -29.55 3.29
N GLU A 302 10.93 -30.13 4.23
CA GLU A 302 10.69 -31.57 4.26
C GLU A 302 9.83 -32.03 3.07
N ASP A 303 8.77 -31.27 2.70
CA ASP A 303 7.94 -31.55 1.52
C ASP A 303 8.80 -31.54 0.23
N VAL A 304 9.70 -30.57 0.06
CA VAL A 304 10.67 -30.53 -1.07
C VAL A 304 11.59 -31.74 -1.07
N ARG A 305 12.09 -32.17 0.10
CA ARG A 305 12.97 -33.33 0.23
C ARG A 305 12.26 -34.64 -0.11
N GLN A 306 10.99 -34.77 0.23
CA GLN A 306 10.15 -35.92 -0.09
C GLN A 306 9.72 -35.96 -1.58
N GLY A 307 9.92 -34.86 -2.31
CA GLY A 307 9.62 -34.77 -3.74
C GLY A 307 8.13 -34.54 -4.00
N ASP A 308 7.43 -33.90 -3.08
CA ASP A 308 6.05 -33.50 -3.26
C ASP A 308 5.92 -32.56 -4.46
N LYS A 309 5.05 -32.89 -5.41
CA LYS A 309 4.86 -32.13 -6.66
C LYS A 309 4.05 -30.84 -6.45
N ASP A 310 3.30 -30.76 -5.36
CA ASP A 310 2.51 -29.59 -5.01
C ASP A 310 3.33 -28.50 -4.30
N VAL A 311 4.57 -28.80 -3.92
CA VAL A 311 5.52 -27.82 -3.40
C VAL A 311 5.92 -26.88 -4.53
N GLY A 312 5.51 -25.65 -4.46
CA GLY A 312 5.76 -24.62 -5.49
C GLY A 312 4.51 -24.02 -6.09
N MET A 313 3.33 -24.54 -5.75
CA MET A 313 2.05 -23.89 -6.09
C MET A 313 1.83 -22.61 -5.27
N ASP A 314 2.42 -22.50 -4.07
CA ASP A 314 2.43 -21.29 -3.26
C ASP A 314 3.78 -20.56 -3.32
N ILE A 315 3.78 -19.25 -2.94
CA ILE A 315 5.00 -18.42 -3.00
C ILE A 315 6.10 -18.98 -2.12
N MET A 316 5.77 -19.41 -0.89
CA MET A 316 6.76 -19.96 0.04
C MET A 316 7.35 -21.27 -0.47
N GLY A 317 6.51 -22.17 -0.98
CA GLY A 317 6.95 -23.42 -1.60
C GLY A 317 7.89 -23.17 -2.78
N SER A 318 7.59 -22.18 -3.62
CA SER A 318 8.45 -21.76 -4.73
C SER A 318 9.82 -21.22 -4.26
N LEU A 319 9.84 -20.40 -3.21
CA LEU A 319 11.10 -19.89 -2.61
C LEU A 319 11.95 -21.01 -2.06
N VAL A 320 11.34 -21.96 -1.34
CA VAL A 320 12.02 -23.13 -0.77
C VAL A 320 12.51 -24.07 -1.87
N ALA A 321 11.65 -24.41 -2.84
CA ALA A 321 12.00 -25.28 -3.96
C ALA A 321 13.20 -24.73 -4.74
N THR A 322 13.20 -23.44 -5.09
CA THR A 322 14.32 -22.79 -5.80
C THR A 322 15.61 -22.83 -4.99
N SER A 323 15.53 -22.67 -3.66
CA SER A 323 16.73 -22.61 -2.80
C SER A 323 17.27 -24.00 -2.44
N TYR A 324 16.41 -25.03 -2.29
CA TYR A 324 16.81 -26.36 -1.82
C TYR A 324 16.91 -27.43 -2.92
N GLN A 325 16.23 -27.28 -4.08
CA GLN A 325 16.41 -28.21 -5.21
C GLN A 325 17.82 -28.12 -5.82
N ASP A 326 18.42 -26.94 -5.82
CA ASP A 326 19.81 -26.75 -6.25
C ASP A 326 20.84 -27.49 -5.37
N GLU A 327 20.56 -27.84 -4.13
CA GLU A 327 21.43 -28.66 -3.32
C GLU A 327 21.55 -30.09 -3.85
N ARG A 328 20.47 -30.69 -4.37
CA ARG A 328 20.49 -31.99 -5.04
C ARG A 328 21.25 -31.91 -6.38
N ALA A 329 20.97 -30.90 -7.18
CA ALA A 329 21.66 -30.67 -8.45
C ALA A 329 23.16 -30.38 -8.22
N LYS A 330 23.54 -29.72 -7.12
CA LYS A 330 24.96 -29.49 -6.75
C LYS A 330 25.65 -30.71 -6.21
N ALA A 331 24.98 -31.57 -5.44
CA ALA A 331 25.53 -32.85 -5.04
C ALA A 331 25.84 -33.72 -6.28
N GLU A 332 25.06 -33.61 -7.35
CA GLU A 332 25.30 -34.26 -8.63
C GLU A 332 26.27 -33.48 -9.53
N ALA A 333 26.24 -32.14 -9.52
CA ALA A 333 27.06 -31.23 -10.36
C ALA A 333 28.36 -30.79 -9.73
N SER A 334 28.68 -31.18 -8.48
CA SER A 334 30.03 -30.96 -7.90
C SER A 334 31.14 -31.67 -8.68
N ARG A 335 30.77 -32.37 -9.76
CA ARG A 335 31.64 -32.93 -10.78
C ARG A 335 31.86 -32.03 -12.01
N SER A 336 31.17 -30.95 -12.19
CA SER A 336 31.37 -30.00 -13.30
C SER A 336 31.42 -28.56 -12.81
N LYS A 337 32.50 -27.86 -13.13
CA LYS A 337 32.87 -26.52 -12.69
C LYS A 337 31.80 -25.46 -13.06
N GLY A 338 31.36 -24.70 -12.04
CA GLY A 338 31.19 -23.25 -12.21
C GLY A 338 29.84 -22.68 -12.57
N VAL A 339 28.76 -22.88 -11.76
CA VAL A 339 27.78 -21.82 -11.50
C VAL A 339 27.39 -21.95 -10.04
N ALA A 340 27.80 -21.01 -9.20
CA ALA A 340 27.24 -20.88 -7.86
C ALA A 340 25.77 -20.54 -8.02
N GLY A 341 24.88 -21.47 -7.68
CA GLY A 341 23.44 -21.29 -7.75
C GLY A 341 23.01 -20.09 -6.90
N MET A 342 22.05 -19.32 -7.36
CA MET A 342 21.43 -18.25 -6.61
C MET A 342 20.53 -18.87 -5.54
N GLN A 343 20.96 -18.87 -4.29
CA GLN A 343 20.23 -19.43 -3.15
C GLN A 343 19.92 -18.32 -2.15
N LEU A 344 18.67 -18.33 -1.65
CA LEU A 344 18.30 -17.55 -0.49
C LEU A 344 18.64 -18.35 0.78
N THR A 345 19.13 -17.66 1.80
CA THR A 345 19.26 -18.21 3.15
C THR A 345 17.90 -18.37 3.82
N ASP A 346 17.78 -19.19 4.85
CA ASP A 346 16.55 -19.35 5.62
C ASP A 346 16.01 -18.03 6.13
N ALA A 347 16.88 -17.13 6.59
CA ALA A 347 16.50 -15.79 7.04
C ALA A 347 15.94 -14.94 5.89
N GLU A 348 16.52 -15.02 4.70
CA GLU A 348 16.02 -14.31 3.51
C GLU A 348 14.71 -14.90 3.00
N ILE A 349 14.51 -16.22 3.08
CA ILE A 349 13.23 -16.87 2.77
C ILE A 349 12.14 -16.36 3.72
N ILE A 350 12.40 -16.39 5.04
CA ILE A 350 11.46 -15.88 6.04
C ILE A 350 11.23 -14.37 5.87
N GLY A 351 12.27 -13.59 5.57
CA GLY A 351 12.18 -12.16 5.28
C GLY A 351 11.31 -11.86 4.07
N ASN A 352 11.46 -12.63 2.96
CA ASN A 352 10.58 -12.51 1.79
C ASN A 352 9.15 -12.96 2.09
N ALA A 353 8.96 -14.02 2.84
CA ALA A 353 7.65 -14.46 3.28
C ALA A 353 6.93 -13.37 4.11
N PHE A 354 7.62 -12.79 5.08
CA PHE A 354 7.08 -11.69 5.89
C PHE A 354 6.65 -10.48 5.04
N ILE A 355 7.51 -10.04 4.11
CA ILE A 355 7.17 -8.88 3.27
C ILE A 355 6.02 -9.17 2.32
N MET A 356 5.83 -10.43 1.88
CA MET A 356 4.68 -10.83 1.08
C MET A 356 3.37 -10.76 1.90
N PHE A 357 3.38 -11.22 3.15
CA PHE A 357 2.23 -11.05 4.04
C PHE A 357 1.90 -9.58 4.24
N LEU A 358 2.89 -8.77 4.64
CA LEU A 358 2.68 -7.35 4.91
C LEU A 358 2.15 -6.61 3.69
N ALA A 359 2.84 -6.75 2.56
CA ALA A 359 2.51 -6.00 1.35
C ALA A 359 1.22 -6.47 0.68
N GLY A 360 0.97 -7.79 0.63
CA GLY A 360 -0.20 -8.37 -0.02
C GLY A 360 -1.50 -8.19 0.77
N HIS A 361 -1.41 -8.11 2.10
CA HIS A 361 -2.58 -8.01 2.96
C HIS A 361 -3.08 -6.56 3.09
N GLU A 362 -2.26 -5.65 3.61
CA GLU A 362 -2.73 -4.32 4.03
C GLU A 362 -3.10 -3.42 2.83
N THR A 363 -2.39 -3.55 1.71
CA THR A 363 -2.63 -2.69 0.54
C THR A 363 -3.95 -2.99 -0.16
N SER A 364 -4.22 -4.26 -0.48
CA SER A 364 -5.47 -4.69 -1.13
C SER A 364 -6.68 -4.46 -0.23
N ALA A 365 -6.54 -4.76 1.08
CA ALA A 365 -7.60 -4.53 2.06
C ALA A 365 -8.04 -3.07 2.13
N ASN A 366 -7.09 -2.12 2.17
CA ASN A 366 -7.39 -0.69 2.22
C ASN A 366 -8.07 -0.20 0.94
N VAL A 367 -7.62 -0.66 -0.24
CA VAL A 367 -8.28 -0.31 -1.51
C VAL A 367 -9.72 -0.83 -1.54
N LEU A 368 -9.95 -2.07 -1.12
CA LEU A 368 -11.29 -2.66 -1.07
C LEU A 368 -12.18 -1.96 -0.04
N HIS A 369 -11.65 -1.68 1.16
CA HIS A 369 -12.34 -0.92 2.20
C HIS A 369 -12.83 0.43 1.67
N PHE A 370 -11.95 1.23 1.11
CA PHE A 370 -12.30 2.54 0.59
C PHE A 370 -13.23 2.46 -0.63
N ALA A 371 -13.08 1.43 -1.49
CA ALA A 371 -13.97 1.22 -2.63
C ALA A 371 -15.41 0.91 -2.18
N LEU A 372 -15.59 0.10 -1.14
CA LEU A 372 -16.91 -0.16 -0.55
C LEU A 372 -17.56 1.11 0.00
N LEU A 373 -16.79 1.96 0.67
CA LEU A 373 -17.29 3.24 1.20
C LEU A 373 -17.65 4.23 0.10
N GLU A 374 -16.84 4.32 -0.96
CA GLU A 374 -17.15 5.22 -2.08
C GLU A 374 -18.30 4.72 -2.95
N LEU A 375 -18.47 3.41 -3.09
CA LEU A 375 -19.65 2.84 -3.73
C LEU A 375 -20.93 3.09 -2.92
N ALA A 376 -20.85 3.07 -1.58
CA ALA A 376 -21.95 3.52 -0.72
C ALA A 376 -22.22 5.03 -0.86
N ASN A 377 -21.17 5.84 -1.01
CA ASN A 377 -21.32 7.29 -1.24
C ASN A 377 -21.89 7.65 -2.61
N ASN A 378 -21.80 6.74 -3.60
CA ASN A 378 -22.17 6.97 -5.00
C ASN A 378 -23.05 5.82 -5.53
N PRO A 379 -24.34 5.79 -5.15
CA PRO A 379 -25.25 4.72 -5.56
C PRO A 379 -25.41 4.58 -7.09
N ALA A 380 -25.33 5.66 -7.86
CA ALA A 380 -25.40 5.59 -9.33
C ALA A 380 -24.21 4.81 -9.92
N ALA A 381 -22.99 5.05 -9.41
CA ALA A 381 -21.82 4.29 -9.80
C ALA A 381 -21.91 2.82 -9.38
N GLN A 382 -22.48 2.55 -8.21
CA GLN A 382 -22.76 1.20 -7.72
C GLN A 382 -23.72 0.44 -8.66
N ARG A 383 -24.81 1.09 -9.10
CA ARG A 383 -25.74 0.49 -10.06
C ARG A 383 -25.11 0.19 -11.41
N ARG A 384 -24.28 1.10 -11.90
CA ARG A 384 -23.54 0.85 -13.13
C ARG A 384 -22.58 -0.33 -13.00
N LEU A 385 -21.89 -0.44 -11.86
CA LEU A 385 -21.04 -1.58 -11.55
C LEU A 385 -21.84 -2.89 -11.54
N GLN A 386 -23.01 -2.90 -10.92
CA GLN A 386 -23.92 -4.05 -10.89
C GLN A 386 -24.41 -4.43 -12.30
N SER A 387 -24.75 -3.46 -13.14
CA SER A 387 -25.12 -3.70 -14.54
C SER A 387 -24.00 -4.36 -15.36
N ASP A 388 -22.76 -3.95 -15.15
CA ASP A 388 -21.61 -4.58 -15.80
C ASP A 388 -21.40 -6.03 -15.27
N ILE A 389 -21.60 -6.26 -13.98
CA ILE A 389 -21.57 -7.60 -13.38
C ILE A 389 -22.64 -8.50 -14.03
N ASP A 390 -23.87 -8.02 -14.15
CA ASP A 390 -24.97 -8.76 -14.78
C ASP A 390 -24.64 -9.10 -16.25
N THR A 391 -24.01 -8.19 -16.97
CA THR A 391 -23.61 -8.40 -18.35
C THR A 391 -22.49 -9.45 -18.50
N ILE A 392 -21.50 -9.43 -17.60
CA ILE A 392 -20.30 -10.27 -17.71
C ILE A 392 -20.52 -11.65 -17.07
N LEU A 393 -21.17 -11.70 -15.94
CA LEU A 393 -21.28 -12.88 -15.08
C LEU A 393 -22.71 -13.45 -15.04
N GLY A 394 -23.73 -12.63 -15.25
CA GLY A 394 -25.14 -13.01 -15.11
C GLY A 394 -25.47 -13.49 -13.70
N ASP A 395 -26.44 -14.41 -13.62
CA ASP A 395 -26.88 -15.03 -12.36
C ASP A 395 -26.10 -16.32 -12.03
N SER A 396 -24.97 -16.57 -12.70
CA SER A 396 -24.17 -17.78 -12.47
C SER A 396 -23.57 -17.78 -11.06
N ASP A 397 -23.49 -18.97 -10.46
CA ASP A 397 -22.85 -19.13 -9.15
C ASP A 397 -21.38 -18.68 -9.21
N PRO A 398 -20.91 -17.83 -8.29
CA PRO A 398 -19.54 -17.36 -8.28
C PRO A 398 -18.48 -18.47 -8.31
N SER A 399 -18.77 -19.63 -7.72
CA SER A 399 -17.85 -20.78 -7.74
C SER A 399 -17.62 -21.37 -9.14
N THR A 400 -18.48 -21.03 -10.12
CA THR A 400 -18.39 -21.47 -11.52
C THR A 400 -17.67 -20.48 -12.42
N TRP A 401 -17.28 -19.31 -11.91
CA TRP A 401 -16.60 -18.30 -12.72
C TRP A 401 -15.20 -18.75 -13.08
N GLU A 402 -14.92 -18.73 -14.37
CA GLU A 402 -13.59 -19.04 -14.89
C GLU A 402 -12.72 -17.78 -15.00
N TYR A 403 -11.45 -17.90 -14.66
CA TYR A 403 -10.46 -16.86 -14.81
C TYR A 403 -10.36 -16.38 -16.28
N GLY A 404 -9.30 -16.09 -16.82
CA GLY A 404 -9.05 -15.76 -18.22
C GLY A 404 -9.95 -14.66 -18.77
N GLU A 405 -10.94 -15.02 -19.57
CA GLU A 405 -11.84 -14.07 -20.24
C GLU A 405 -12.66 -13.23 -19.25
N LYS A 406 -13.20 -13.87 -18.19
CA LYS A 406 -14.03 -13.18 -17.19
C LYS A 406 -13.23 -12.13 -16.42
N ALA A 407 -12.02 -12.46 -15.95
CA ALA A 407 -11.18 -11.51 -15.23
C ALA A 407 -10.78 -10.31 -16.10
N ASN A 408 -10.49 -10.53 -17.39
CA ASN A 408 -10.16 -9.45 -18.31
C ASN A 408 -11.38 -8.58 -18.64
N ALA A 409 -12.56 -9.17 -18.83
CA ALA A 409 -13.80 -8.44 -19.03
C ALA A 409 -14.14 -7.56 -17.82
N MET A 410 -14.05 -8.11 -16.59
CA MET A 410 -14.24 -7.36 -15.36
C MET A 410 -13.23 -6.23 -15.20
N GLN A 411 -11.97 -6.44 -15.56
CA GLN A 411 -10.94 -5.40 -15.50
C GLN A 411 -11.20 -4.27 -16.52
N ALA A 412 -11.89 -4.55 -17.61
CA ALA A 412 -12.28 -3.58 -18.64
C ALA A 412 -13.62 -2.86 -18.33
N SER A 413 -14.31 -3.24 -17.29
CA SER A 413 -15.64 -2.76 -16.89
C SER A 413 -15.57 -1.73 -15.77
N MET A 414 -16.74 -1.38 -15.22
CA MET A 414 -16.88 -0.52 -14.04
C MET A 414 -16.17 -1.08 -12.80
N LEU A 415 -15.96 -2.41 -12.72
CA LEU A 415 -15.16 -3.03 -11.65
C LEU A 415 -13.69 -2.55 -11.70
N GLY A 416 -13.06 -2.65 -12.87
CA GLY A 416 -11.70 -2.14 -13.07
C GLY A 416 -11.61 -0.62 -12.93
N ALA A 417 -12.60 0.11 -13.44
CA ALA A 417 -12.69 1.56 -13.29
C ALA A 417 -12.80 2.00 -11.82
N THR A 418 -13.61 1.31 -11.02
CA THR A 418 -13.76 1.52 -9.56
C THR A 418 -12.43 1.31 -8.84
N MET A 419 -11.76 0.19 -9.11
CA MET A 419 -10.45 -0.10 -8.52
C MET A 419 -9.41 0.96 -8.92
N ASN A 420 -9.31 1.30 -10.19
CA ASN A 420 -8.32 2.26 -10.69
C ASN A 420 -8.57 3.67 -10.12
N GLU A 421 -9.83 4.10 -10.02
CA GLU A 421 -10.16 5.40 -9.43
C GLU A 421 -9.86 5.44 -7.93
N MET A 422 -10.06 4.31 -7.24
CA MET A 422 -9.69 4.21 -5.83
C MET A 422 -8.17 4.30 -5.65
N LEU A 423 -7.41 3.58 -6.45
CA LEU A 423 -5.94 3.64 -6.48
C LEU A 423 -5.43 5.04 -6.87
N ARG A 424 -6.17 5.77 -7.70
CA ARG A 424 -5.85 7.16 -8.06
C ARG A 424 -6.03 8.11 -6.87
N LEU A 425 -7.15 8.01 -6.17
CA LEU A 425 -7.49 8.92 -5.08
C LEU A 425 -6.86 8.53 -3.75
N MET A 426 -6.88 7.26 -3.42
CA MET A 426 -6.41 6.76 -2.13
C MET A 426 -5.37 5.64 -2.32
N PRO A 427 -4.21 5.97 -2.95
CA PRO A 427 -3.16 4.97 -3.13
C PRO A 427 -2.65 4.50 -1.76
N PRO A 428 -2.48 3.20 -1.54
CA PRO A 428 -1.96 2.69 -0.28
C PRO A 428 -0.60 3.28 0.11
N VAL A 429 0.24 3.58 -0.88
CA VAL A 429 1.54 4.26 -0.70
C VAL A 429 1.45 5.65 -1.33
N VAL A 430 1.47 6.69 -0.50
CA VAL A 430 1.27 8.09 -0.95
C VAL A 430 2.53 8.75 -1.51
N GLU A 431 3.71 8.22 -1.17
CA GLU A 431 5.01 8.69 -1.65
C GLU A 431 5.99 7.53 -1.81
N ILE A 432 6.76 7.52 -2.89
CA ILE A 432 7.79 6.50 -3.17
C ILE A 432 9.16 7.16 -3.04
N PRO A 433 9.96 6.79 -2.01
CA PRO A 433 11.28 7.36 -1.82
C PRO A 433 12.33 6.74 -2.75
N LYS A 434 13.16 7.60 -3.31
CA LYS A 434 14.35 7.31 -4.11
C LYS A 434 15.50 8.20 -3.67
N MET A 435 16.68 7.98 -4.24
CA MET A 435 17.81 8.88 -4.09
C MET A 435 18.66 8.92 -5.36
N VAL A 436 19.37 10.01 -5.57
CA VAL A 436 20.42 10.10 -6.59
C VAL A 436 21.57 9.20 -6.17
N ASN A 437 22.10 8.39 -7.08
CA ASN A 437 23.22 7.49 -6.81
C ASN A 437 24.33 8.23 -6.05
N PRO A 438 24.83 7.70 -4.91
CA PRO A 438 25.85 8.38 -4.11
C PRO A 438 27.21 8.55 -4.82
N GLY A 439 27.47 7.79 -5.88
CA GLY A 439 28.73 7.82 -6.61
C GLY A 439 28.89 9.06 -7.50
N HIS A 440 27.82 9.50 -8.18
CA HIS A 440 27.88 10.56 -9.19
C HIS A 440 26.56 11.30 -9.34
N ASP A 441 26.64 12.53 -9.83
CA ASP A 441 25.47 13.35 -10.13
C ASP A 441 24.66 12.75 -11.29
N GLN A 442 23.37 13.05 -11.34
CA GLN A 442 22.47 12.58 -12.38
C GLN A 442 21.79 13.75 -13.07
N VAL A 443 21.52 13.58 -14.37
CA VAL A 443 20.78 14.56 -15.15
C VAL A 443 19.35 14.09 -15.37
N ILE A 444 18.40 14.98 -15.14
CA ILE A 444 16.98 14.80 -15.53
C ILE A 444 16.59 15.91 -16.50
N THR A 445 15.56 15.67 -17.30
CA THR A 445 14.95 16.64 -18.21
C THR A 445 13.57 17.01 -17.71
N ILE A 446 13.23 18.29 -17.73
CA ILE A 446 11.89 18.80 -17.40
C ILE A 446 11.54 19.82 -18.48
N ASP A 447 10.48 19.58 -19.23
CA ASP A 447 10.02 20.46 -20.31
C ASP A 447 11.14 20.83 -21.32
N GLY A 448 12.04 19.88 -21.60
CA GLY A 448 13.18 20.05 -22.51
C GLY A 448 14.44 20.67 -21.88
N GLU A 449 14.37 21.16 -20.64
CA GLU A 449 15.53 21.71 -19.91
C GLU A 449 16.23 20.64 -19.08
N LYS A 450 17.58 20.61 -19.13
CA LYS A 450 18.39 19.64 -18.37
C LYS A 450 18.78 20.21 -17.00
N HIS A 451 18.50 19.43 -15.96
CA HIS A 451 18.83 19.74 -14.58
C HIS A 451 19.77 18.69 -14.00
N THR A 452 20.88 19.14 -13.41
CA THR A 452 21.84 18.23 -12.77
C THR A 452 21.51 18.08 -11.29
N LEU A 453 21.15 16.87 -10.89
CA LEU A 453 20.84 16.52 -9.51
C LEU A 453 22.10 16.05 -8.78
N PRO A 454 22.47 16.66 -7.63
CA PRO A 454 23.64 16.25 -6.87
C PRO A 454 23.53 14.82 -6.33
N LYS A 455 24.63 14.10 -6.36
CA LYS A 455 24.74 12.76 -5.77
C LYS A 455 24.30 12.72 -4.31
N GLY A 456 23.59 11.66 -3.94
CA GLY A 456 23.08 11.45 -2.59
C GLY A 456 21.88 12.33 -2.22
N MET A 457 21.31 13.10 -3.16
CA MET A 457 20.05 13.84 -2.94
C MET A 457 18.88 12.84 -2.84
N TYR A 458 18.04 13.03 -1.83
CA TYR A 458 16.81 12.24 -1.69
C TYR A 458 15.74 12.74 -2.67
N ILE A 459 14.87 11.84 -3.10
CA ILE A 459 13.77 12.10 -4.04
C ILE A 459 12.50 11.48 -3.47
N GLY A 460 11.47 12.31 -3.29
CA GLY A 460 10.11 11.87 -3.00
C GLY A 460 9.24 11.96 -4.26
N MET A 461 8.78 10.81 -4.78
CA MET A 461 7.80 10.77 -5.86
C MET A 461 6.40 10.70 -5.26
N HIS A 462 5.62 11.78 -5.41
CA HIS A 462 4.33 11.93 -4.74
C HIS A 462 3.19 11.29 -5.54
N VAL A 463 2.81 10.07 -5.15
CA VAL A 463 1.74 9.28 -5.80
C VAL A 463 0.39 9.99 -5.70
N ALA A 464 -0.02 10.37 -4.48
CA ALA A 464 -1.30 11.03 -4.26
C ALA A 464 -1.43 12.38 -4.96
N SER A 465 -0.31 13.11 -5.14
CA SER A 465 -0.29 14.43 -5.77
C SER A 465 -0.24 14.35 -7.29
N ILE A 466 0.64 13.51 -7.86
CA ILE A 466 0.74 13.34 -9.31
C ILE A 466 -0.57 12.81 -9.92
N GLN A 467 -1.25 11.94 -9.21
CA GLN A 467 -2.53 11.37 -9.63
C GLN A 467 -3.72 12.36 -9.53
N ARG A 468 -3.45 13.59 -9.10
CA ARG A 468 -4.37 14.74 -9.06
C ARG A 468 -3.86 15.96 -9.82
N ASN A 469 -2.70 15.85 -10.48
CA ASN A 469 -2.12 16.97 -11.21
C ASN A 469 -2.96 17.27 -12.48
N PRO A 470 -3.58 18.46 -12.61
CA PRO A 470 -4.44 18.82 -13.73
C PRO A 470 -3.70 18.88 -15.08
N ARG A 471 -2.38 18.91 -15.07
CA ARG A 471 -1.54 18.85 -16.28
C ARG A 471 -1.69 17.50 -17.00
N TYR A 472 -1.94 16.41 -16.25
CA TYR A 472 -1.93 15.04 -16.79
C TYR A 472 -3.29 14.37 -16.74
N TRP A 473 -4.21 14.88 -15.91
CA TRP A 473 -5.51 14.25 -15.69
C TRP A 473 -6.64 15.09 -16.29
N PRO A 474 -7.46 14.52 -17.18
CA PRO A 474 -8.63 15.22 -17.69
C PRO A 474 -9.63 15.46 -16.57
N SER A 475 -10.11 16.68 -16.44
CA SER A 475 -11.02 17.09 -15.38
C SER A 475 -12.22 17.87 -15.90
N LYS A 476 -13.27 17.94 -15.07
CA LYS A 476 -14.48 18.75 -15.23
C LYS A 476 -14.73 19.49 -13.90
N PRO A 477 -15.60 20.49 -13.84
CA PRO A 477 -16.02 21.06 -12.57
C PRO A 477 -16.62 19.98 -11.66
N SER A 478 -16.32 20.07 -10.36
CA SER A 478 -16.87 19.15 -9.35
C SER A 478 -18.39 19.20 -9.33
N GLN A 479 -19.02 18.04 -9.15
CA GLN A 479 -20.48 17.92 -8.94
C GLN A 479 -20.84 17.83 -7.44
N ILE A 480 -19.84 17.75 -6.56
CA ILE A 480 -20.02 17.52 -5.12
C ILE A 480 -19.41 18.60 -4.24
N SER A 481 -18.69 19.56 -4.84
CA SER A 481 -18.07 20.70 -4.16
C SER A 481 -17.95 21.88 -5.12
N ASP A 482 -17.58 23.06 -4.60
CA ASP A 482 -17.31 24.27 -5.40
C ASP A 482 -15.93 24.23 -6.09
N SER A 483 -15.28 23.08 -6.15
CA SER A 483 -13.97 22.94 -6.82
C SER A 483 -14.12 23.12 -8.34
N PRO A 484 -13.19 23.85 -8.99
CA PRO A 484 -13.19 24.00 -10.44
C PRO A 484 -12.84 22.69 -11.16
N THR A 485 -12.37 21.68 -10.44
CA THR A 485 -12.02 20.36 -10.98
C THR A 485 -12.59 19.23 -10.13
N ASP A 486 -12.93 18.11 -10.78
CA ASP A 486 -13.36 16.85 -10.15
C ASP A 486 -12.17 15.94 -9.78
N LEU A 487 -10.95 16.47 -9.72
CA LEU A 487 -9.74 15.68 -9.46
C LEU A 487 -9.66 15.13 -8.02
N HIS A 488 -10.41 15.73 -7.11
CA HIS A 488 -10.57 15.25 -5.73
C HIS A 488 -11.81 14.38 -5.52
N ASP A 489 -12.66 14.28 -6.55
CA ASP A 489 -13.90 13.51 -6.48
C ASP A 489 -13.63 12.08 -6.99
N TRP A 490 -14.34 11.13 -6.39
CA TRP A 490 -14.32 9.76 -6.85
C TRP A 490 -15.28 9.61 -8.03
N VAL A 491 -14.75 9.51 -9.24
CA VAL A 491 -15.48 9.48 -10.53
C VAL A 491 -14.93 8.35 -11.40
N PRO A 492 -15.33 7.09 -11.16
CA PRO A 492 -14.81 5.94 -11.92
C PRO A 492 -15.10 6.01 -13.41
N GLU A 493 -16.14 6.74 -13.85
CA GLU A 493 -16.44 6.97 -15.25
C GLU A 493 -15.32 7.71 -16.01
N ARG A 494 -14.39 8.34 -15.30
CA ARG A 494 -13.18 8.95 -15.85
C ARG A 494 -12.38 7.96 -16.70
N TRP A 495 -12.40 6.70 -16.33
CA TRP A 495 -11.62 5.62 -16.95
C TRP A 495 -12.19 5.14 -18.29
N PHE A 496 -13.37 5.58 -18.69
CA PHE A 496 -13.97 5.29 -20.01
C PHE A 496 -13.70 6.37 -21.07
N ARG A 497 -12.80 7.32 -20.77
CA ARG A 497 -12.40 8.36 -21.73
C ARG A 497 -11.32 7.83 -22.69
N PRO A 498 -11.18 8.46 -23.89
CA PRO A 498 -10.07 8.13 -24.80
C PRO A 498 -8.71 8.38 -24.14
N SER A 499 -7.76 7.51 -24.42
CA SER A 499 -6.38 7.63 -23.91
C SER A 499 -5.65 8.79 -24.59
N ILE A 500 -4.76 9.43 -23.87
CA ILE A 500 -3.83 10.44 -24.38
C ILE A 500 -2.68 9.68 -25.06
N LYS A 501 -2.28 10.08 -26.29
CA LYS A 501 -1.10 9.51 -26.93
C LYS A 501 0.15 9.94 -26.16
N ASP A 502 0.97 8.98 -25.80
CA ASP A 502 2.24 9.17 -25.10
C ASP A 502 3.36 8.55 -25.95
N ASP A 503 4.34 9.35 -26.33
CA ASP A 503 5.48 8.95 -27.16
C ASP A 503 6.82 9.22 -26.43
N GLN A 504 6.83 9.11 -25.11
CA GLN A 504 8.02 9.40 -24.31
C GLN A 504 9.01 8.23 -24.34
N SER A 505 10.17 8.44 -24.96
CA SER A 505 11.36 7.62 -24.79
C SER A 505 12.26 8.22 -23.70
N VAL A 506 12.88 7.38 -22.86
CA VAL A 506 13.81 7.83 -21.81
C VAL A 506 15.24 7.46 -22.21
N GLU A 507 16.09 8.49 -22.35
CA GLU A 507 17.52 8.30 -22.59
C GLU A 507 18.17 7.65 -21.36
N GLY A 508 18.90 6.54 -21.55
CA GLY A 508 19.59 5.81 -20.48
C GLY A 508 18.68 4.95 -19.61
N ALA A 509 17.47 4.60 -20.08
CA ALA A 509 16.64 3.61 -19.39
C ALA A 509 17.34 2.26 -19.27
N ASP A 510 17.22 1.62 -18.13
CA ASP A 510 17.75 0.26 -17.89
C ASP A 510 17.03 -0.75 -18.80
N ALA A 511 17.79 -1.54 -19.55
CA ALA A 511 17.28 -2.63 -20.39
C ALA A 511 17.01 -3.89 -19.54
N ASP A 512 16.24 -3.76 -18.46
CA ASP A 512 15.95 -4.89 -17.59
C ASP A 512 14.67 -5.62 -17.99
N ASP A 513 14.76 -6.93 -18.09
CA ASP A 513 13.68 -7.87 -18.41
C ASP A 513 12.69 -8.09 -17.24
N PHE A 514 12.74 -7.25 -16.20
CA PHE A 514 11.84 -7.33 -15.05
C PHE A 514 10.52 -6.55 -15.23
N SER A 515 10.28 -5.98 -16.40
CA SER A 515 9.03 -5.27 -16.75
C SER A 515 7.85 -6.22 -17.06
N THR A 516 7.93 -7.47 -16.64
CA THR A 516 6.89 -8.50 -16.85
C THR A 516 5.58 -8.25 -16.10
N ALA A 517 5.54 -7.27 -15.20
CA ALA A 517 4.27 -6.81 -14.66
C ALA A 517 3.45 -6.17 -15.80
N GLY A 518 2.29 -6.76 -16.12
CA GLY A 518 1.36 -6.25 -17.13
C GLY A 518 0.96 -4.78 -16.91
N PRO A 519 0.17 -4.20 -17.79
CA PRO A 519 -0.24 -2.80 -17.69
C PRO A 519 -1.04 -2.53 -16.41
N ASP A 520 -0.92 -1.33 -15.86
CA ASP A 520 -1.67 -0.91 -14.67
C ASP A 520 -3.18 -0.87 -14.92
N THR A 521 -3.59 -0.69 -16.18
CA THR A 521 -4.99 -0.58 -16.59
C THR A 521 -5.29 -1.48 -17.79
N SER A 522 -6.57 -1.86 -17.96
CA SER A 522 -7.03 -2.55 -19.17
C SER A 522 -6.78 -1.70 -20.41
N ALA A 523 -6.54 -2.36 -21.53
CA ALA A 523 -6.37 -1.70 -22.84
C ALA A 523 -7.63 -0.93 -23.30
N GLN A 524 -8.81 -1.33 -22.82
CA GLN A 524 -10.10 -0.68 -23.11
C GLN A 524 -10.41 0.52 -22.21
N LEU A 525 -9.66 0.69 -21.11
CA LEU A 525 -9.79 1.84 -20.22
C LEU A 525 -8.80 2.95 -20.58
N PHE A 526 -9.06 4.13 -20.04
CA PHE A 526 -8.17 5.27 -20.17
C PHE A 526 -6.74 4.91 -19.72
N ARG A 527 -5.76 5.28 -20.54
CA ARG A 527 -4.34 5.13 -20.23
C ARG A 527 -3.75 6.49 -19.90
N PRO A 528 -3.41 6.73 -18.62
CA PRO A 528 -2.73 7.95 -18.23
C PRO A 528 -1.33 8.06 -18.86
N VAL A 529 -0.83 9.29 -18.97
CA VAL A 529 0.56 9.57 -19.38
C VAL A 529 1.53 8.83 -18.46
N ARG A 530 2.60 8.26 -19.01
CA ARG A 530 3.60 7.53 -18.21
C ARG A 530 4.15 8.41 -17.09
N GLY A 531 4.27 7.84 -15.89
CA GLY A 531 4.67 8.55 -14.69
C GLY A 531 3.55 9.34 -14.00
N SER A 532 2.37 9.53 -14.61
CA SER A 532 1.24 10.23 -13.98
C SER A 532 0.30 9.32 -13.18
N TYR A 533 0.39 7.99 -13.37
CA TYR A 533 -0.35 6.98 -12.61
C TYR A 533 0.60 5.88 -12.15
N ILE A 534 0.96 5.90 -10.89
CA ILE A 534 2.00 5.02 -10.33
C ILE A 534 1.61 4.37 -8.99
N PRO A 535 0.36 3.87 -8.83
CA PRO A 535 -0.05 3.26 -7.57
C PRO A 535 0.73 1.97 -7.25
N PHE A 536 1.27 1.33 -8.30
CA PHE A 536 2.13 0.15 -8.22
C PHE A 536 3.61 0.46 -8.47
N SER A 537 4.03 1.74 -8.38
CA SER A 537 5.35 2.20 -8.85
C SER A 537 5.51 1.93 -10.36
N ASP A 538 6.74 2.09 -10.89
CA ASP A 538 7.02 1.86 -12.32
C ASP A 538 8.45 1.35 -12.51
N GLY A 539 8.79 0.89 -13.74
CA GLY A 539 10.11 0.35 -14.10
C GLY A 539 10.43 -0.97 -13.41
N ALA A 540 11.70 -1.31 -13.36
CA ALA A 540 12.20 -2.58 -12.83
C ALA A 540 11.83 -2.84 -11.35
N ARG A 541 11.53 -1.78 -10.59
CA ARG A 541 11.11 -1.82 -9.18
C ARG A 541 9.59 -1.76 -8.99
N SER A 542 8.81 -1.92 -10.05
CA SER A 542 7.34 -1.98 -9.96
C SER A 542 6.88 -3.13 -9.06
N CYS A 543 5.67 -2.99 -8.51
CA CYS A 543 5.07 -3.98 -7.62
C CYS A 543 4.99 -5.37 -8.29
N LEU A 544 5.50 -6.39 -7.60
CA LEU A 544 5.37 -7.79 -8.03
C LEU A 544 3.92 -8.26 -8.00
N GLY A 545 3.19 -7.89 -6.96
CA GLY A 545 1.82 -8.32 -6.72
C GLY A 545 0.75 -7.54 -7.50
N ARG A 546 1.12 -6.71 -8.49
CA ARG A 546 0.15 -5.89 -9.25
C ARG A 546 -1.03 -6.70 -9.78
N ARG A 547 -0.77 -7.74 -10.56
CA ARG A 547 -1.82 -8.56 -11.16
C ARG A 547 -2.65 -9.30 -10.12
N ILE A 548 -2.00 -9.81 -9.09
CA ILE A 548 -2.65 -10.46 -7.94
C ILE A 548 -3.63 -9.50 -7.26
N ALA A 549 -3.18 -8.30 -6.89
CA ALA A 549 -4.02 -7.30 -6.24
C ALA A 549 -5.20 -6.87 -7.12
N GLN A 550 -4.98 -6.68 -8.43
CA GLN A 550 -6.04 -6.34 -9.37
C GLN A 550 -7.11 -7.44 -9.44
N VAL A 551 -6.70 -8.69 -9.57
CA VAL A 551 -7.60 -9.85 -9.66
C VAL A 551 -8.37 -10.04 -8.35
N GLU A 552 -7.71 -9.95 -7.22
CA GLU A 552 -8.30 -10.08 -5.89
C GLU A 552 -9.40 -9.04 -5.65
N ILE A 553 -9.10 -7.76 -5.91
CA ILE A 553 -10.03 -6.66 -5.66
C ILE A 553 -11.27 -6.76 -6.56
N ILE A 554 -11.09 -7.00 -7.88
CA ILE A 554 -12.23 -7.07 -8.80
C ILE A 554 -13.10 -8.32 -8.53
N ALA A 555 -12.50 -9.46 -8.17
CA ALA A 555 -13.24 -10.67 -7.82
C ALA A 555 -14.06 -10.46 -6.54
N ALA A 556 -13.48 -9.86 -5.51
CA ALA A 556 -14.18 -9.57 -4.26
C ALA A 556 -15.35 -8.59 -4.47
N LEU A 557 -15.14 -7.51 -5.23
CA LEU A 557 -16.21 -6.58 -5.59
C LEU A 557 -17.32 -7.27 -6.39
N ALA A 558 -16.97 -8.12 -7.37
CA ALA A 558 -17.95 -8.83 -8.17
C ALA A 558 -18.85 -9.75 -7.32
N VAL A 559 -18.26 -10.51 -6.38
CA VAL A 559 -19.03 -11.40 -5.47
C VAL A 559 -19.97 -10.58 -4.57
N ILE A 560 -19.48 -9.49 -3.98
CA ILE A 560 -20.28 -8.67 -3.08
C ILE A 560 -21.46 -8.04 -3.84
N PHE A 561 -21.20 -7.42 -4.99
CA PHE A 561 -22.19 -6.63 -5.71
C PHE A 561 -23.05 -7.43 -6.70
N GLN A 562 -22.81 -8.71 -6.90
CA GLN A 562 -23.70 -9.55 -7.70
C GLN A 562 -25.09 -9.68 -7.06
N GLN A 563 -25.16 -9.90 -5.75
CA GLN A 563 -26.42 -10.13 -5.05
C GLN A 563 -26.78 -9.02 -4.06
N TYR A 564 -25.82 -8.17 -3.70
CA TYR A 564 -26.00 -7.17 -2.65
C TYR A 564 -25.67 -5.75 -3.14
N SER A 565 -26.21 -4.82 -2.43
CA SER A 565 -25.86 -3.40 -2.44
C SER A 565 -25.27 -3.00 -1.10
N VAL A 566 -24.44 -1.96 -1.10
CA VAL A 566 -23.88 -1.37 0.11
C VAL A 566 -24.44 0.03 0.28
N GLU A 567 -25.03 0.33 1.43
CA GLU A 567 -25.58 1.63 1.79
C GLU A 567 -24.86 2.22 3.00
N ASN A 568 -24.68 3.55 3.04
CA ASN A 568 -24.28 4.22 4.27
C ASN A 568 -25.34 3.99 5.35
N ALA A 569 -24.93 3.59 6.55
CA ALA A 569 -25.85 3.44 7.66
C ALA A 569 -26.35 4.80 8.14
N VAL A 570 -27.68 4.95 8.24
CA VAL A 570 -28.36 6.16 8.70
C VAL A 570 -28.87 6.06 10.13
N ASP A 571 -28.61 4.96 10.81
CA ASP A 571 -29.13 4.57 12.13
C ASP A 571 -28.94 5.63 13.23
N ASP A 572 -27.94 6.49 13.08
CA ASP A 572 -27.70 7.58 14.04
C ASP A 572 -28.69 8.75 13.88
N TRP A 573 -29.52 8.74 12.83
CA TRP A 573 -30.51 9.79 12.54
C TRP A 573 -31.92 9.26 12.39
N ALA A 574 -32.10 8.02 11.95
CA ALA A 574 -33.41 7.41 11.74
C ALA A 574 -33.34 5.88 11.84
N GLY A 575 -34.29 5.29 12.56
CA GLY A 575 -34.48 3.83 12.60
C GLY A 575 -35.19 3.31 11.34
N ASP A 576 -35.20 1.98 11.14
CA ASP A 576 -35.75 1.35 9.94
C ASP A 576 -37.22 1.67 9.71
N GLU A 577 -38.08 1.58 10.73
CA GLU A 577 -39.50 1.94 10.64
C GLU A 577 -39.72 3.42 10.26
N GLU A 578 -38.86 4.31 10.71
CA GLU A 578 -38.92 5.72 10.36
C GLU A 578 -38.52 5.94 8.90
N VAL A 579 -37.43 5.30 8.46
CA VAL A 579 -36.95 5.34 7.07
C VAL A 579 -38.03 4.84 6.10
N GLU A 580 -38.75 3.77 6.44
CA GLU A 580 -39.85 3.27 5.61
C GLU A 580 -40.95 4.30 5.40
N ARG A 581 -41.28 5.11 6.44
CA ARG A 581 -42.33 6.14 6.40
C ARG A 581 -41.87 7.46 5.79
N MET A 582 -40.58 7.64 5.53
CA MET A 582 -40.01 8.87 4.98
C MET A 582 -40.45 9.12 3.54
N THR A 583 -40.74 10.37 3.25
CA THR A 583 -40.84 10.87 1.88
C THR A 583 -39.47 10.78 1.19
N ARG A 584 -39.46 10.81 -0.16
CA ARG A 584 -38.24 10.84 -0.95
C ARG A 584 -37.25 11.93 -0.47
N ALA A 585 -37.74 13.17 -0.32
CA ALA A 585 -36.92 14.30 0.13
C ALA A 585 -36.28 14.06 1.54
N GLN A 586 -37.01 13.42 2.44
CA GLN A 586 -36.48 13.07 3.77
C GLN A 586 -35.43 11.97 3.68
N LYS A 587 -35.64 10.97 2.83
CA LYS A 587 -34.62 9.91 2.56
C LYS A 587 -33.35 10.52 1.96
N GLU A 588 -33.49 11.42 0.97
CA GLU A 588 -32.37 12.13 0.37
C GLU A 588 -31.56 12.91 1.40
N GLU A 589 -32.23 13.65 2.28
CA GLU A 589 -31.56 14.45 3.29
C GLU A 589 -30.84 13.59 4.34
N VAL A 590 -31.45 12.51 4.84
CA VAL A 590 -30.81 11.66 5.84
C VAL A 590 -29.61 10.92 5.24
N TYR A 591 -29.73 10.45 4.00
CA TYR A 591 -28.63 9.79 3.30
C TYR A 591 -27.48 10.76 2.98
N ARG A 592 -27.81 11.98 2.58
CA ARG A 592 -26.83 13.06 2.37
C ARG A 592 -26.02 13.33 3.64
N ARG A 593 -26.63 13.32 4.83
CA ARG A 593 -25.92 13.45 6.11
C ARG A 593 -24.93 12.28 6.34
N ALA A 594 -25.38 11.07 6.07
CA ALA A 594 -24.53 9.88 6.18
C ALA A 594 -23.34 9.93 5.21
N THR A 595 -23.58 10.32 3.95
CA THR A 595 -22.54 10.52 2.92
C THR A 595 -21.55 11.63 3.31
N LEU A 596 -22.01 12.76 3.85
CA LEU A 596 -21.13 13.83 4.32
C LEU A 596 -20.23 13.37 5.48
N ARG A 597 -20.79 12.58 6.42
CA ARG A 597 -19.98 11.95 7.48
C ARG A 597 -18.93 11.03 6.89
N SER A 598 -19.31 10.13 5.99
CA SER A 598 -18.41 9.20 5.32
C SER A 598 -17.24 9.94 4.64
N ARG A 599 -17.53 10.90 3.78
CA ARG A 599 -16.53 11.71 3.07
C ARG A 599 -15.62 12.50 4.01
N ARG A 600 -16.14 12.99 5.14
CA ARG A 600 -15.31 13.66 6.17
C ARG A 600 -14.34 12.66 6.80
N THR A 601 -14.82 11.49 7.19
CA THR A 601 -13.98 10.44 7.78
C THR A 601 -12.90 9.97 6.79
N LEU A 602 -13.22 9.80 5.51
CA LEU A 602 -12.25 9.43 4.48
C LEU A 602 -11.12 10.47 4.31
N ARG A 603 -11.42 11.77 4.44
CA ARG A 603 -10.39 12.83 4.39
C ARG A 603 -9.43 12.79 5.58
N ASP A 604 -9.85 12.22 6.70
CA ASP A 604 -9.03 12.08 7.91
C ASP A 604 -8.12 10.85 7.88
N ALA A 605 -8.12 10.08 6.76
CA ALA A 605 -7.18 8.98 6.57
C ALA A 605 -5.72 9.47 6.66
N THR A 606 -4.84 8.64 7.21
CA THR A 606 -3.43 8.96 7.41
C THR A 606 -2.53 7.84 6.90
N SER A 607 -1.31 8.17 6.49
CA SER A 607 -0.36 7.24 5.88
C SER A 607 0.89 7.10 6.75
N LEU A 608 0.82 6.28 7.79
CA LEU A 608 2.01 5.95 8.59
C LEU A 608 2.91 4.92 7.89
N ILE A 609 2.33 3.88 7.33
CA ILE A 609 2.97 2.85 6.48
C ILE A 609 2.15 2.75 5.19
N THR A 610 0.86 2.49 5.31
CA THR A 610 -0.14 2.54 4.25
C THR A 610 -1.23 3.53 4.62
N LEU A 611 -1.91 4.05 3.61
CA LEU A 611 -3.05 4.96 3.80
C LEU A 611 -4.26 4.18 4.32
N LYS A 612 -4.71 4.51 5.54
CA LYS A 612 -5.89 3.92 6.17
C LYS A 612 -6.54 4.84 7.19
N LEU A 613 -7.71 4.48 7.69
CA LEU A 613 -8.31 5.16 8.85
C LEU A 613 -7.56 4.75 10.12
N HIS A 614 -7.35 5.69 11.00
CA HIS A 614 -6.63 5.48 12.27
C HIS A 614 -7.44 5.99 13.47
N GLY A 615 -7.01 5.62 14.69
CA GLY A 615 -7.60 6.13 15.91
C GLY A 615 -9.03 5.63 16.21
N GLY A 616 -9.40 4.46 15.68
CA GLY A 616 -10.73 3.88 15.87
C GLY A 616 -11.83 4.56 15.04
N GLN A 617 -11.45 5.35 14.02
CA GLN A 617 -12.41 5.92 13.08
C GLN A 617 -12.99 4.82 12.18
N PHE A 618 -14.28 4.90 11.92
CA PHE A 618 -14.97 3.99 11.00
C PHE A 618 -16.17 4.68 10.35
N VAL A 619 -16.59 4.17 9.21
CA VAL A 619 -17.82 4.55 8.53
C VAL A 619 -18.75 3.34 8.55
N PRO A 620 -19.89 3.41 9.26
CA PRO A 620 -20.82 2.29 9.27
C PRO A 620 -21.56 2.20 7.94
N ILE A 621 -21.66 0.97 7.42
CA ILE A 621 -22.48 0.64 6.25
C ILE A 621 -23.51 -0.43 6.58
N ARG A 622 -24.43 -0.67 5.64
CA ARG A 622 -25.31 -1.84 5.63
C ARG A 622 -25.16 -2.61 4.33
N LEU A 623 -25.20 -3.93 4.44
CA LEU A 623 -25.32 -4.83 3.31
C LEU A 623 -26.80 -5.11 3.07
N VAL A 624 -27.30 -4.79 1.89
CA VAL A 624 -28.73 -4.92 1.54
C VAL A 624 -28.86 -5.79 0.30
N MET A 625 -29.84 -6.69 0.25
CA MET A 625 -30.10 -7.46 -0.98
C MET A 625 -30.48 -6.52 -2.12
N ARG A 626 -30.00 -6.77 -3.32
CA ARG A 626 -30.41 -6.04 -4.52
C ARG A 626 -31.93 -6.12 -4.69
N GLY A 627 -32.55 -4.97 -5.01
CA GLY A 627 -33.99 -4.83 -5.10
C GLY A 627 -34.69 -4.54 -3.76
N GLN A 628 -33.97 -4.56 -2.64
CA GLN A 628 -34.47 -4.23 -1.30
C GLN A 628 -33.78 -2.98 -0.71
N GLU A 629 -33.10 -2.19 -1.56
CA GLU A 629 -32.40 -1.00 -1.15
C GLU A 629 -33.35 0.08 -0.63
N ARG A 630 -32.95 0.74 0.43
CA ARG A 630 -33.77 1.79 1.08
C ARG A 630 -33.55 3.16 0.44
N PHE A 631 -32.38 3.38 -0.19
CA PHE A 631 -31.93 4.68 -0.68
C PHE A 631 -31.47 4.67 -2.13
N VAL A 632 -31.03 3.56 -2.67
CA VAL A 632 -30.40 3.46 -4.00
C VAL A 632 -31.44 3.57 -5.12
N SER A 633 -32.71 3.22 -4.86
CA SER A 633 -33.76 3.12 -5.86
C SER A 633 -34.21 4.44 -6.51
N TRP A 634 -33.86 5.59 -5.96
CA TRP A 634 -34.29 6.90 -6.46
C TRP A 634 -33.23 7.68 -7.22
N ILE A 635 -32.05 7.08 -7.44
CA ILE A 635 -30.97 7.72 -8.18
C ILE A 635 -31.14 7.55 -9.70
N ASP A 636 -31.97 6.60 -10.11
CA ASP A 636 -32.25 6.30 -11.53
C ASP A 636 -33.41 7.13 -12.12
N ALA A 637 -33.96 8.11 -11.38
CA ALA A 637 -35.09 8.89 -11.82
C ALA A 637 -34.72 10.31 -12.30
#